data_3727b04dbe9e354dc04068b4d2a74a48
#
_entry.id   3727b04dbe9e354dc04068b4d2a74a48
#
_cell.length_a   1.000
_cell.length_b   1.000
_cell.length_c   1.000
_cell.angle_alpha   90.00
_cell.angle_beta   90.00
_cell.angle_gamma   90.00
#
_symmetry.space_group_name_H-M   'P 1'
#
loop_
_entity.id
_entity.type
_entity.pdbx_description
1 polymer ?
#
loop_
_entity_poly.entity_id
_entity_poly.type
_entity_poly.pdbx_seq_one_letter_code
_entity_poly.pdbx_strand_id
1 'polypeptide(L)'
;MRFEFATMTALAALLTAVSTPALAAEAAAADSGADVDQRTIVVTGAKDGYAPKDTTVAKIPAELRDIPQAVNVVPEEVLRDQRALSIQDALKNVPGVGMSHGDGQRDQVTIRGFSAISDQFVDGFRDDALYFRDLSNVARIEVVKGPAAVLYGRGSSGGLINRVTRKPGENVASFTLSAGSWNTKRGEFDVGRVLAGGDAAFRLTGALERSGSFRQFQFLDRETISPSMLLRPGADTELLIQADYLRDARITDFGIPAINGRPVEVAPEIYYGAANARDADVSRSRVTSQTVSLTHRFSDSLSLRNGFRHYDYDLDRRNTLSGAVLPVTATRPRPLVSLNRSNFFRDEDGWSNQLELTHIVQLAGMRHTLLYGVEIARQTKIQKLYSANGFTTVDLYNPVLPVVAVDLGGTPATHNEGRFKNEGLYVQDLIDFGSGFKALVGLRRDWFEQRTIQRLVLPNLYRKDAEWSPRAGLVFQPDDQQSYYASWSRSFQPSGEGFALAANNAGIEPEKTTNKEVGAKYSLLGGRLNATVSLFELERTGIKSAAPGSTVLIPIGTQRTRGLELSANLDLASGWRAIAGYSYLDARIIRSLAIESGQAVEGKRATLTPRNSANLFVSKDFADRFGFGLGGNYVGDRFANPGNTVTLPAYVTVDALAWVKMGPARLQLNAYNLFDKRYIVSGHGTSPLLNLPGAPRTVIATVRFDL
;
A
#
# COMPACT_ATOMS: atom_id res chain seq x y z
N MET A 1 -1.64 -31.32 -15.28
CA MET A 1 -0.25 -31.39 -15.74
C MET A 1 -0.18 -31.36 -17.29
N ARG A 2 -0.73 -30.34 -17.96
CA ARG A 2 -0.66 -30.16 -19.44
C ARG A 2 -1.06 -28.73 -19.88
N PHE A 3 -0.58 -27.69 -19.18
CA PHE A 3 -0.78 -26.29 -19.58
C PHE A 3 0.49 -25.42 -19.53
N GLU A 4 1.65 -26.01 -19.21
CA GLU A 4 2.88 -25.23 -19.05
C GLU A 4 3.66 -24.96 -20.36
N PHE A 5 3.31 -25.61 -21.47
CA PHE A 5 4.07 -25.45 -22.75
C PHE A 5 3.42 -24.49 -23.76
N ALA A 6 2.16 -24.11 -23.58
CA ALA A 6 1.45 -23.24 -24.53
C ALA A 6 1.74 -21.74 -24.35
N THR A 7 2.15 -21.32 -23.15
CA THR A 7 2.40 -19.90 -22.84
C THR A 7 3.77 -19.41 -23.32
N MET A 8 4.77 -20.28 -23.43
CA MET A 8 6.09 -19.88 -23.94
C MET A 8 6.15 -19.70 -25.47
N THR A 9 5.31 -20.41 -26.20
CA THR A 9 5.28 -20.31 -27.68
C THR A 9 4.54 -19.06 -28.18
N ALA A 10 3.58 -18.57 -27.44
CA ALA A 10 2.87 -17.31 -27.77
C ALA A 10 3.74 -16.06 -27.56
N LEU A 11 4.65 -16.08 -26.59
CA LEU A 11 5.58 -14.98 -26.33
C LEU A 11 6.67 -14.87 -27.40
N ALA A 12 7.12 -16.00 -27.94
CA ALA A 12 8.11 -16.03 -29.02
C ALA A 12 7.54 -15.54 -30.37
N ALA A 13 6.24 -15.74 -30.63
CA ALA A 13 5.60 -15.29 -31.87
C ALA A 13 5.33 -13.78 -31.91
N LEU A 14 5.17 -13.11 -30.74
CA LEU A 14 5.04 -11.65 -30.66
C LEU A 14 6.39 -10.91 -30.83
N LEU A 15 7.50 -11.55 -30.50
CA LEU A 15 8.85 -10.98 -30.62
C LEU A 15 9.40 -10.95 -32.04
N THR A 16 8.89 -11.78 -32.97
CA THR A 16 9.35 -11.83 -34.36
C THR A 16 8.66 -10.82 -35.30
N ALA A 17 7.60 -10.13 -34.84
CA ALA A 17 6.87 -9.15 -35.65
C ALA A 17 7.39 -7.70 -35.54
N VAL A 18 8.46 -7.43 -34.77
CA VAL A 18 8.95 -6.06 -34.48
C VAL A 18 10.28 -5.74 -35.19
N SER A 19 10.74 -6.53 -36.14
CA SER A 19 11.97 -6.24 -36.85
C SER A 19 11.75 -5.68 -38.27
N THR A 20 11.47 -4.36 -38.35
CA THR A 20 11.79 -3.53 -39.52
C THR A 20 12.32 -2.17 -39.06
N PRO A 21 13.47 -1.69 -39.57
CA PRO A 21 14.05 -0.43 -39.15
C PRO A 21 13.31 0.72 -39.84
N ALA A 22 12.77 1.66 -39.05
CA ALA A 22 12.31 2.95 -39.54
C ALA A 22 13.32 4.03 -39.17
N LEU A 23 13.75 4.76 -40.16
CA LEU A 23 14.71 5.84 -40.15
C LEU A 23 14.36 6.94 -39.13
N ALA A 24 15.41 7.50 -38.54
CA ALA A 24 15.40 8.69 -37.74
C ALA A 24 14.91 9.89 -38.55
N ALA A 25 13.98 10.64 -37.98
CA ALA A 25 13.69 12.03 -38.39
C ALA A 25 13.92 12.91 -37.15
N GLU A 26 14.83 13.85 -37.29
CA GLU A 26 15.11 14.94 -36.38
C GLU A 26 13.86 15.76 -36.10
N ALA A 27 13.55 15.98 -34.84
CA ALA A 27 12.59 16.99 -34.46
C ALA A 27 13.27 17.97 -33.50
N ALA A 28 13.38 19.21 -33.98
CA ALA A 28 13.86 20.35 -33.22
C ALA A 28 12.94 20.65 -32.03
N ALA A 29 13.54 20.91 -30.89
CA ALA A 29 12.86 21.37 -29.70
C ALA A 29 12.39 22.80 -29.88
N ALA A 30 11.07 23.05 -29.77
CA ALA A 30 10.51 24.35 -29.51
C ALA A 30 9.99 24.38 -28.07
N ASP A 31 10.63 25.22 -27.27
CA ASP A 31 10.19 25.57 -25.91
C ASP A 31 8.95 26.47 -26.06
N SER A 32 7.78 25.96 -25.67
CA SER A 32 6.58 26.78 -25.52
C SER A 32 5.97 26.49 -24.16
N GLY A 33 5.87 27.51 -23.32
CA GLY A 33 5.24 27.47 -22.02
C GLY A 33 3.89 26.74 -22.09
N ALA A 34 3.83 25.58 -21.47
CA ALA A 34 2.64 24.76 -21.46
C ALA A 34 1.59 25.37 -20.55
N ASP A 35 0.60 26.00 -21.19
CA ASP A 35 -0.74 26.12 -20.65
C ASP A 35 -1.18 24.68 -20.31
N VAL A 36 -1.57 24.44 -19.05
CA VAL A 36 -2.03 23.10 -18.61
C VAL A 36 -3.25 22.75 -19.47
N ASP A 37 -3.03 21.89 -20.44
CA ASP A 37 -4.09 21.45 -21.35
C ASP A 37 -5.13 20.67 -20.52
N GLN A 38 -6.21 21.38 -20.14
CA GLN A 38 -7.35 20.83 -19.40
C GLN A 38 -8.12 19.73 -20.18
N ARG A 39 -7.61 19.35 -21.35
CA ARG A 39 -8.26 18.44 -22.28
C ARG A 39 -8.03 16.95 -21.96
N THR A 40 -7.14 16.60 -21.04
CA THR A 40 -6.86 15.18 -20.73
C THR A 40 -7.19 14.86 -19.29
N ILE A 41 -8.30 14.18 -19.06
CA ILE A 41 -8.70 13.65 -17.73
C ILE A 41 -7.89 12.37 -17.37
N VAL A 42 -7.27 11.75 -18.35
CA VAL A 42 -6.28 10.71 -18.11
C VAL A 42 -4.98 11.41 -17.73
N VAL A 43 -4.51 11.18 -16.52
CA VAL A 43 -3.14 11.52 -16.13
C VAL A 43 -2.21 10.73 -17.05
N THR A 44 -1.93 11.28 -18.22
CA THR A 44 -0.79 10.83 -19.03
C THR A 44 0.41 11.13 -18.17
N GLY A 45 1.20 10.10 -17.86
CA GLY A 45 2.36 10.25 -17.00
C GLY A 45 3.35 11.25 -17.57
N ALA A 46 3.11 12.54 -17.32
CA ALA A 46 4.16 13.51 -17.41
C ALA A 46 5.29 12.99 -16.52
N LYS A 47 6.52 12.99 -16.99
CA LYS A 47 7.68 12.63 -16.20
C LYS A 47 7.85 13.71 -15.14
N ASP A 48 7.16 13.54 -14.01
CA ASP A 48 7.03 14.54 -12.95
C ASP A 48 8.34 14.79 -12.18
N GLY A 49 9.41 14.07 -12.52
CA GLY A 49 10.63 14.09 -11.72
C GLY A 49 10.34 13.67 -10.27
N TYR A 50 11.00 14.34 -9.31
CA TYR A 50 10.76 14.09 -7.87
C TYR A 50 9.69 14.98 -7.26
N ALA A 51 9.24 16.04 -7.94
CA ALA A 51 8.36 17.08 -7.40
C ALA A 51 7.00 17.13 -8.11
N PRO A 52 6.10 16.13 -7.90
CA PRO A 52 4.78 16.09 -8.52
C PRO A 52 3.91 17.27 -8.06
N LYS A 53 3.08 17.79 -8.99
CA LYS A 53 2.18 18.92 -8.73
C LYS A 53 0.72 18.50 -8.58
N ASP A 54 0.35 17.34 -9.12
CA ASP A 54 -1.02 16.85 -9.19
C ASP A 54 -1.23 15.54 -8.41
N THR A 55 -2.47 15.14 -8.29
CA THR A 55 -2.88 13.87 -7.68
C THR A 55 -4.22 13.41 -8.22
N THR A 56 -4.43 12.10 -8.27
CA THR A 56 -5.72 11.51 -8.68
C THR A 56 -6.70 11.34 -7.50
N VAL A 57 -6.23 11.46 -6.27
CA VAL A 57 -7.04 11.12 -5.08
C VAL A 57 -8.18 12.08 -4.80
N ALA A 58 -8.17 13.28 -5.38
CA ALA A 58 -9.28 14.23 -5.25
C ALA A 58 -10.48 13.88 -6.13
N LYS A 59 -10.29 13.05 -7.16
CA LYS A 59 -11.29 12.66 -8.18
C LYS A 59 -11.89 13.85 -8.96
N ILE A 60 -11.31 15.03 -8.83
CA ILE A 60 -11.62 16.27 -9.57
C ILE A 60 -10.31 16.87 -10.06
N PRO A 61 -10.33 17.70 -11.12
CA PRO A 61 -9.17 18.48 -11.53
C PRO A 61 -8.79 19.46 -10.42
N ALA A 62 -7.69 19.17 -9.69
CA ALA A 62 -7.19 20.01 -8.63
C ALA A 62 -5.69 19.74 -8.42
N GLU A 63 -4.92 20.79 -8.16
CA GLU A 63 -3.54 20.64 -7.75
C GLU A 63 -3.41 20.17 -6.30
N LEU A 64 -2.28 19.59 -5.94
CA LEU A 64 -2.01 19.17 -4.56
C LEU A 64 -2.22 20.30 -3.54
N ARG A 65 -1.93 21.56 -3.95
CA ARG A 65 -2.07 22.73 -3.08
C ARG A 65 -3.53 23.14 -2.84
N ASP A 66 -4.47 22.76 -3.71
CA ASP A 66 -5.90 23.07 -3.59
C ASP A 66 -6.64 22.15 -2.60
N ILE A 67 -6.00 21.03 -2.22
CA ILE A 67 -6.63 20.00 -1.40
C ILE A 67 -6.31 20.28 0.07
N PRO A 68 -7.31 20.56 0.94
CA PRO A 68 -7.09 20.83 2.37
C PRO A 68 -6.86 19.53 3.17
N GLN A 69 -5.86 18.77 2.76
CA GLN A 69 -5.48 17.49 3.37
C GLN A 69 -4.03 17.16 3.00
N ALA A 70 -3.28 16.54 3.89
CA ALA A 70 -1.94 16.05 3.58
C ALA A 70 -2.01 14.88 2.62
N VAL A 71 -1.33 14.99 1.48
CA VAL A 71 -1.16 13.96 0.46
C VAL A 71 0.31 13.84 0.13
N ASN A 72 0.86 12.64 0.20
CA ASN A 72 2.22 12.35 -0.23
C ASN A 72 2.20 11.57 -1.54
N VAL A 73 2.99 11.98 -2.50
CA VAL A 73 3.17 11.29 -3.77
C VAL A 73 4.59 10.79 -3.86
N VAL A 74 4.76 9.50 -4.11
CA VAL A 74 6.05 8.86 -4.43
C VAL A 74 6.06 8.60 -5.93
N PRO A 75 6.74 9.44 -6.73
CA PRO A 75 6.72 9.36 -8.18
C PRO A 75 7.56 8.22 -8.74
N GLU A 76 7.38 7.90 -10.01
CA GLU A 76 8.06 6.80 -10.72
C GLU A 76 9.59 6.91 -10.64
N GLU A 77 10.15 8.11 -10.77
CA GLU A 77 11.59 8.35 -10.70
C GLU A 77 12.16 7.91 -9.35
N VAL A 78 11.47 8.21 -8.23
CA VAL A 78 11.88 7.75 -6.90
C VAL A 78 11.82 6.24 -6.79
N LEU A 79 10.71 5.62 -7.28
CA LEU A 79 10.55 4.17 -7.30
C LEU A 79 11.67 3.49 -8.10
N ARG A 80 12.01 4.05 -9.26
CA ARG A 80 13.08 3.56 -10.15
C ARG A 80 14.46 3.72 -9.54
N ASP A 81 14.81 4.91 -9.06
CA ASP A 81 16.14 5.20 -8.53
C ASP A 81 16.42 4.40 -7.26
N GLN A 82 15.44 4.30 -6.36
CA GLN A 82 15.55 3.47 -5.16
C GLN A 82 15.32 1.99 -5.43
N ARG A 83 14.97 1.59 -6.67
CA ARG A 83 14.61 0.22 -7.03
C ARG A 83 13.57 -0.36 -6.06
N ALA A 84 12.53 0.41 -5.78
CA ALA A 84 11.43 -0.01 -4.93
C ALA A 84 10.60 -1.08 -5.65
N LEU A 85 10.56 -2.30 -5.12
CA LEU A 85 9.86 -3.45 -5.71
C LEU A 85 8.58 -3.82 -4.96
N SER A 86 8.42 -3.29 -3.76
CA SER A 86 7.26 -3.51 -2.88
C SER A 86 6.64 -2.21 -2.39
N ILE A 87 5.40 -2.28 -1.94
CA ILE A 87 4.72 -1.16 -1.28
C ILE A 87 5.54 -0.66 -0.07
N GLN A 88 6.14 -1.56 0.69
CA GLN A 88 6.94 -1.19 1.85
C GLN A 88 8.20 -0.41 1.46
N ASP A 89 8.86 -0.76 0.34
CA ASP A 89 10.02 -0.01 -0.15
C ASP A 89 9.64 1.42 -0.55
N ALA A 90 8.52 1.59 -1.25
CA ALA A 90 8.04 2.90 -1.65
C ALA A 90 7.64 3.78 -0.44
N LEU A 91 6.96 3.18 0.54
CA LEU A 91 6.43 3.89 1.72
C LEU A 91 7.51 4.30 2.74
N LYS A 92 8.76 3.85 2.62
CA LYS A 92 9.89 4.41 3.37
C LYS A 92 10.04 5.92 3.15
N ASN A 93 9.59 6.43 1.99
CA ASN A 93 9.63 7.84 1.63
C ASN A 93 8.48 8.67 2.22
N VAL A 94 7.54 8.04 2.92
CA VAL A 94 6.33 8.71 3.41
C VAL A 94 6.36 8.83 4.93
N PRO A 95 6.39 10.06 5.50
CA PRO A 95 6.38 10.24 6.94
C PRO A 95 5.10 9.72 7.57
N GLY A 96 5.17 9.32 8.85
CA GLY A 96 4.00 8.84 9.60
C GLY A 96 3.48 7.46 9.22
N VAL A 97 4.25 6.69 8.43
CA VAL A 97 3.97 5.30 8.07
C VAL A 97 4.82 4.37 8.93
N GLY A 98 4.17 3.41 9.59
CA GLY A 98 4.82 2.32 10.32
C GLY A 98 4.71 1.01 9.54
N MET A 99 5.77 0.20 9.57
CA MET A 99 5.81 -1.08 8.85
C MET A 99 5.30 -2.22 9.73
N SER A 100 4.50 -3.10 9.13
CA SER A 100 4.10 -4.39 9.68
C SER A 100 4.31 -5.47 8.62
N HIS A 101 4.72 -6.67 9.02
CA HIS A 101 4.84 -7.78 8.10
C HIS A 101 3.55 -8.63 8.01
N GLY A 102 2.52 -8.25 8.77
CA GLY A 102 1.26 -9.00 8.81
C GLY A 102 1.47 -10.49 9.07
N ASP A 103 0.75 -11.33 8.33
CA ASP A 103 0.92 -12.79 8.37
C ASP A 103 2.00 -13.29 7.37
N GLY A 104 2.90 -12.42 6.92
CA GLY A 104 4.01 -12.78 6.03
C GLY A 104 3.64 -13.06 4.57
N GLN A 105 2.37 -12.82 4.15
CA GLN A 105 1.93 -12.99 2.76
C GLN A 105 1.18 -11.77 2.19
N ARG A 106 1.19 -10.62 2.89
CA ARG A 106 0.43 -9.42 2.49
C ARG A 106 1.15 -8.13 2.84
N ASP A 107 0.85 -7.08 2.09
CA ASP A 107 1.21 -5.72 2.48
C ASP A 107 0.39 -5.32 3.70
N GLN A 108 1.07 -4.83 4.71
CA GLN A 108 0.44 -4.25 5.88
C GLN A 108 1.30 -3.11 6.43
N VAL A 109 0.67 -1.97 6.60
CA VAL A 109 1.29 -0.78 7.19
C VAL A 109 0.32 -0.11 8.15
N THR A 110 0.86 0.75 9.01
CA THR A 110 0.07 1.69 9.80
C THR A 110 0.30 3.10 9.26
N ILE A 111 -0.75 3.89 9.18
CA ILE A 111 -0.69 5.30 8.83
C ILE A 111 -1.16 6.08 10.05
N ARG A 112 -0.33 7.00 10.55
CA ARG A 112 -0.61 7.80 11.76
C ARG A 112 -1.01 6.94 12.98
N GLY A 113 -0.49 5.71 13.07
CA GLY A 113 -0.76 4.76 14.16
C GLY A 113 -2.02 3.90 13.98
N PHE A 114 -2.73 4.00 12.86
CA PHE A 114 -3.89 3.16 12.54
C PHE A 114 -3.55 2.18 11.42
N SER A 115 -4.03 0.96 11.53
CA SER A 115 -3.82 -0.07 10.50
C SER A 115 -4.49 0.35 9.19
N ALA A 116 -3.76 0.26 8.08
CA ALA A 116 -4.24 0.50 6.72
C ALA A 116 -4.26 -0.79 5.88
N ILE A 117 -4.53 -1.92 6.52
CA ILE A 117 -4.54 -3.25 5.87
C ILE A 117 -5.60 -3.34 4.76
N SER A 118 -6.78 -2.76 4.96
CA SER A 118 -7.90 -2.75 4.01
C SER A 118 -8.02 -1.44 3.25
N ASP A 119 -7.09 -0.50 3.45
CA ASP A 119 -7.12 0.83 2.87
C ASP A 119 -6.17 0.95 1.65
N GLN A 120 -6.11 -0.14 0.88
CA GLN A 120 -5.36 -0.25 -0.37
C GLN A 120 -6.29 0.00 -1.56
N PHE A 121 -5.80 0.80 -2.51
CA PHE A 121 -6.52 1.16 -3.72
C PHE A 121 -5.62 1.04 -4.96
N VAL A 122 -6.22 0.86 -6.11
CA VAL A 122 -5.59 0.93 -7.43
C VAL A 122 -6.47 1.75 -8.36
N ASP A 123 -5.91 2.84 -8.91
CA ASP A 123 -6.62 3.78 -9.78
C ASP A 123 -7.96 4.26 -9.21
N GLY A 124 -8.03 4.43 -7.87
CA GLY A 124 -9.23 4.86 -7.15
C GLY A 124 -10.21 3.74 -6.81
N PHE A 125 -10.00 2.51 -7.25
CA PHE A 125 -10.80 1.34 -6.87
C PHE A 125 -10.22 0.65 -5.65
N ARG A 126 -11.06 0.18 -4.74
CA ARG A 126 -10.64 -0.60 -3.58
C ARG A 126 -9.98 -1.92 -4.00
N ASP A 127 -8.85 -2.21 -3.38
CA ASP A 127 -8.05 -3.41 -3.58
C ASP A 127 -7.63 -3.98 -2.22
N ASP A 128 -8.62 -4.44 -1.45
CA ASP A 128 -8.47 -4.86 -0.05
C ASP A 128 -8.20 -6.37 0.13
N ALA A 129 -7.97 -7.10 -0.94
CA ALA A 129 -7.47 -8.46 -0.88
C ALA A 129 -6.06 -8.52 -0.27
N LEU A 130 -5.78 -9.57 0.50
CA LEU A 130 -4.62 -9.63 1.38
C LEU A 130 -3.42 -10.35 0.73
N TYR A 131 -2.74 -9.68 -0.20
CA TYR A 131 -1.57 -10.18 -0.93
C TYR A 131 -0.43 -9.17 -0.97
N PHE A 132 0.75 -9.57 -1.41
CA PHE A 132 1.86 -8.67 -1.72
C PHE A 132 1.75 -8.16 -3.15
N ARG A 133 1.76 -6.86 -3.31
CA ARG A 133 1.64 -6.17 -4.59
C ARG A 133 3.00 -5.97 -5.24
N ASP A 134 3.07 -6.17 -6.53
CA ASP A 134 4.24 -5.82 -7.34
C ASP A 134 4.11 -4.41 -7.89
N LEU A 135 5.23 -3.70 -8.06
CA LEU A 135 5.23 -2.32 -8.53
C LEU A 135 5.62 -2.17 -10.02
N SER A 136 5.81 -3.25 -10.77
CA SER A 136 6.22 -3.17 -12.19
C SER A 136 5.23 -2.44 -13.09
N ASN A 137 3.92 -2.45 -12.73
CA ASN A 137 2.87 -1.70 -13.43
C ASN A 137 2.48 -0.39 -12.72
N VAL A 138 3.28 0.13 -11.79
CA VAL A 138 2.94 1.31 -11.00
C VAL A 138 3.74 2.52 -11.48
N ALA A 139 3.03 3.60 -11.84
CA ALA A 139 3.61 4.88 -12.20
C ALA A 139 3.91 5.73 -10.97
N ARG A 140 3.04 5.72 -9.96
CA ARG A 140 3.26 6.44 -8.69
C ARG A 140 2.42 5.85 -7.58
N ILE A 141 2.81 6.15 -6.34
CA ILE A 141 2.03 5.81 -5.15
C ILE A 141 1.60 7.11 -4.48
N GLU A 142 0.30 7.22 -4.22
CA GLU A 142 -0.31 8.36 -3.54
C GLU A 142 -0.80 7.90 -2.16
N VAL A 143 -0.41 8.62 -1.12
CA VAL A 143 -0.83 8.35 0.26
C VAL A 143 -1.62 9.54 0.79
N VAL A 144 -2.92 9.33 0.96
CA VAL A 144 -3.81 10.31 1.59
C VAL A 144 -3.78 10.09 3.09
N LYS A 145 -3.55 11.14 3.85
CA LYS A 145 -3.48 11.09 5.31
C LYS A 145 -4.81 11.44 5.97
N GLY A 146 -5.23 10.65 6.96
CA GLY A 146 -6.53 10.81 7.64
C GLY A 146 -7.72 10.34 6.81
N PRO A 147 -8.96 10.50 7.33
CA PRO A 147 -10.18 10.00 6.71
C PRO A 147 -10.41 10.54 5.29
N ALA A 148 -10.63 9.63 4.35
CA ALA A 148 -10.95 9.93 2.96
C ALA A 148 -12.30 9.32 2.52
N ALA A 149 -13.16 8.98 3.47
CA ALA A 149 -14.37 8.20 3.25
C ALA A 149 -15.37 8.87 2.31
N VAL A 150 -15.38 10.20 2.17
CA VAL A 150 -16.27 10.90 1.21
C VAL A 150 -16.08 10.37 -0.20
N LEU A 151 -14.86 10.11 -0.64
CA LEU A 151 -14.55 9.63 -1.99
C LEU A 151 -14.32 8.11 -2.07
N TYR A 152 -13.90 7.49 -0.96
CA TYR A 152 -13.40 6.12 -0.94
C TYR A 152 -14.22 5.16 -0.07
N GLY A 153 -15.30 5.68 0.55
CA GLY A 153 -16.21 4.88 1.39
C GLY A 153 -15.59 4.41 2.70
N ARG A 154 -16.01 3.28 3.20
CA ARG A 154 -15.62 2.71 4.49
C ARG A 154 -14.11 2.62 4.69
N GLY A 155 -13.63 2.58 5.94
CA GLY A 155 -12.23 2.46 6.28
C GLY A 155 -11.50 3.79 6.34
N SER A 156 -10.22 3.80 5.98
CA SER A 156 -9.31 4.97 5.92
C SER A 156 -9.23 5.77 7.21
N SER A 157 -9.11 5.09 8.36
CA SER A 157 -8.93 5.78 9.64
C SER A 157 -7.65 6.64 9.66
N GLY A 158 -6.51 6.04 9.41
CA GLY A 158 -5.21 6.74 9.35
C GLY A 158 -4.94 7.39 7.99
N GLY A 159 -5.56 6.87 6.95
CA GLY A 159 -5.35 7.25 5.57
C GLY A 159 -5.49 6.06 4.62
N LEU A 160 -5.22 6.27 3.35
CA LEU A 160 -5.23 5.23 2.31
C LEU A 160 -4.00 5.32 1.41
N ILE A 161 -3.74 4.22 0.70
CA ILE A 161 -2.67 4.08 -0.28
C ILE A 161 -3.31 3.79 -1.64
N ASN A 162 -3.11 4.69 -2.60
CA ASN A 162 -3.57 4.53 -3.97
C ASN A 162 -2.37 4.29 -4.90
N ARG A 163 -2.36 3.16 -5.59
CA ARG A 163 -1.41 2.85 -6.65
C ARG A 163 -2.00 3.35 -7.97
N VAL A 164 -1.30 4.27 -8.61
CA VAL A 164 -1.63 4.74 -9.95
C VAL A 164 -0.87 3.87 -10.94
N THR A 165 -1.57 3.13 -11.79
CA THR A 165 -0.95 2.23 -12.76
C THR A 165 -0.46 2.98 -13.99
N ARG A 166 0.51 2.40 -14.71
CA ARG A 166 0.97 2.90 -16.00
C ARG A 166 -0.13 2.78 -17.03
N LYS A 167 -0.39 3.86 -17.76
CA LYS A 167 -1.45 3.93 -18.77
C LYS A 167 -0.86 3.84 -20.19
N PRO A 168 -1.62 3.30 -21.17
CA PRO A 168 -1.30 3.49 -22.58
C PRO A 168 -1.39 4.97 -22.98
N GLY A 169 -0.60 5.41 -23.94
CA GLY A 169 -0.64 6.79 -24.44
C GLY A 169 0.71 7.32 -24.89
N GLU A 170 1.77 6.53 -24.68
CA GLU A 170 3.13 6.83 -25.13
C GLU A 170 3.76 5.65 -25.84
N ASN A 171 4.75 5.91 -26.69
CA ASN A 171 5.61 4.88 -27.25
C ASN A 171 6.72 4.60 -26.24
N VAL A 172 6.78 3.39 -25.71
CA VAL A 172 7.80 2.95 -24.75
C VAL A 172 8.20 1.52 -25.08
N ALA A 173 9.49 1.24 -24.98
CA ALA A 173 10.00 -0.12 -25.00
C ALA A 173 11.20 -0.17 -24.04
N SER A 174 11.05 -0.82 -22.91
CA SER A 174 12.12 -0.99 -21.96
C SER A 174 12.18 -2.40 -21.40
N PHE A 175 13.41 -2.88 -21.20
CA PHE A 175 13.70 -4.14 -20.53
C PHE A 175 14.67 -3.90 -19.39
N THR A 176 14.38 -4.49 -18.24
CA THR A 176 15.20 -4.35 -17.04
C THR A 176 15.56 -5.72 -16.51
N LEU A 177 16.84 -5.98 -16.30
CA LEU A 177 17.36 -7.18 -15.66
C LEU A 177 18.07 -6.81 -14.38
N SER A 178 17.77 -7.50 -13.30
CA SER A 178 18.40 -7.30 -12.00
C SER A 178 18.91 -8.61 -11.43
N ALA A 179 20.08 -8.56 -10.81
CA ALA A 179 20.66 -9.68 -10.06
C ALA A 179 21.39 -9.15 -8.83
N GLY A 180 21.42 -9.93 -7.75
CA GLY A 180 22.07 -9.45 -6.54
C GLY A 180 22.11 -10.45 -5.40
N SER A 181 22.29 -9.92 -4.21
CA SER A 181 22.34 -10.67 -2.95
C SER A 181 21.19 -11.64 -2.83
N TRP A 182 21.41 -12.75 -2.12
CA TRP A 182 20.40 -13.79 -1.86
C TRP A 182 19.90 -14.48 -3.14
N ASN A 183 20.76 -14.57 -4.17
CA ASN A 183 20.44 -15.17 -5.48
C ASN A 183 19.20 -14.51 -6.13
N THR A 184 19.00 -13.21 -5.87
CA THR A 184 17.92 -12.45 -6.51
C THR A 184 18.15 -12.34 -8.01
N LYS A 185 17.11 -12.67 -8.79
CA LYS A 185 17.05 -12.52 -10.25
C LYS A 185 15.67 -11.99 -10.58
N ARG A 186 15.63 -10.86 -11.30
CA ARG A 186 14.37 -10.27 -11.75
C ARG A 186 14.51 -9.71 -13.15
N GLY A 187 13.56 -10.05 -14.01
CA GLY A 187 13.37 -9.48 -15.33
C GLY A 187 12.07 -8.70 -15.38
N GLU A 188 12.07 -7.52 -15.99
CA GLU A 188 10.90 -6.67 -16.18
C GLU A 188 10.86 -6.17 -17.61
N PHE A 189 9.67 -5.95 -18.13
CA PHE A 189 9.45 -5.29 -19.41
C PHE A 189 8.30 -4.29 -19.32
N ASP A 190 8.38 -3.26 -20.16
CA ASP A 190 7.37 -2.24 -20.33
C ASP A 190 7.34 -1.83 -21.80
N VAL A 191 6.29 -2.22 -22.52
CA VAL A 191 6.14 -2.00 -23.96
C VAL A 191 4.80 -1.34 -24.20
N GLY A 192 4.81 -0.18 -24.84
CA GLY A 192 3.62 0.58 -25.19
C GLY A 192 3.75 1.19 -26.60
N ARG A 193 2.61 1.32 -27.27
CA ARG A 193 2.55 1.90 -28.60
C ARG A 193 1.26 2.69 -28.80
N VAL A 194 1.41 3.88 -29.34
CA VAL A 194 0.28 4.65 -29.89
C VAL A 194 0.11 4.22 -31.34
N LEU A 195 -1.10 3.80 -31.73
CA LEU A 195 -1.41 3.36 -33.07
C LEU A 195 -1.61 4.56 -34.00
N ALA A 196 -1.57 4.31 -35.31
CA ALA A 196 -1.73 5.34 -36.32
C ALA A 196 -3.05 6.12 -36.11
N GLY A 197 -2.97 7.46 -36.18
CA GLY A 197 -4.12 8.34 -35.91
C GLY A 197 -4.28 8.75 -34.44
N GLY A 198 -3.64 8.08 -33.47
CA GLY A 198 -3.76 8.42 -32.05
C GLY A 198 -5.05 7.92 -31.38
N ASP A 199 -5.94 7.27 -32.14
CA ASP A 199 -7.26 6.83 -31.65
C ASP A 199 -7.18 5.59 -30.76
N ALA A 200 -6.06 4.90 -30.78
CA ALA A 200 -5.82 3.74 -29.92
C ALA A 200 -4.37 3.67 -29.44
N ALA A 201 -4.18 3.16 -28.25
CA ALA A 201 -2.87 2.86 -27.69
C ALA A 201 -2.93 1.59 -26.86
N PHE A 202 -1.83 0.84 -26.79
CA PHE A 202 -1.72 -0.29 -25.88
C PHE A 202 -0.46 -0.15 -25.02
N ARG A 203 -0.46 -0.81 -23.87
CA ARG A 203 0.72 -1.00 -23.03
C ARG A 203 0.68 -2.39 -22.41
N LEU A 204 1.83 -3.02 -22.33
CA LEU A 204 2.02 -4.30 -21.68
C LEU A 204 3.22 -4.19 -20.76
N THR A 205 3.00 -4.40 -19.46
CA THR A 205 4.04 -4.46 -18.46
C THR A 205 4.08 -5.84 -17.82
N GLY A 206 5.23 -6.23 -17.30
CA GLY A 206 5.33 -7.48 -16.56
C GLY A 206 6.67 -7.67 -15.88
N ALA A 207 6.70 -8.61 -14.95
CA ALA A 207 7.90 -8.99 -14.22
C ALA A 207 7.92 -10.48 -13.87
N LEU A 208 9.12 -11.04 -13.85
CA LEU A 208 9.43 -12.38 -13.34
C LEU A 208 10.52 -12.24 -12.28
N GLU A 209 10.30 -12.74 -11.08
CA GLU A 209 11.26 -12.67 -9.99
C GLU A 209 11.47 -14.05 -9.36
N ARG A 210 12.73 -14.38 -9.12
CA ARG A 210 13.15 -15.50 -8.28
C ARG A 210 14.24 -15.03 -7.36
N SER A 211 14.02 -15.17 -6.05
CA SER A 211 15.00 -14.81 -5.05
C SER A 211 15.00 -15.76 -3.87
N GLY A 212 16.13 -15.89 -3.23
CA GLY A 212 16.25 -16.41 -1.88
C GLY A 212 16.07 -15.29 -0.86
N SER A 213 16.57 -15.53 0.35
CA SER A 213 16.57 -14.58 1.45
C SER A 213 17.80 -14.79 2.33
N PHE A 214 18.14 -13.78 3.12
CA PHE A 214 19.09 -13.98 4.23
C PHE A 214 18.53 -14.93 5.31
N ARG A 215 17.20 -15.04 5.40
CA ARG A 215 16.52 -15.97 6.31
C ARG A 215 16.59 -17.41 5.76
N GLN A 216 16.85 -18.37 6.64
CA GLN A 216 16.92 -19.80 6.27
C GLN A 216 15.62 -20.26 5.61
N PHE A 217 15.73 -21.09 4.58
CA PHE A 217 14.65 -21.70 3.77
C PHE A 217 13.83 -20.72 2.92
N GLN A 218 13.85 -19.44 3.23
CA GLN A 218 13.01 -18.44 2.54
C GLN A 218 13.33 -18.33 1.06
N PHE A 219 12.28 -18.18 0.26
CA PHE A 219 12.34 -17.89 -1.18
C PHE A 219 11.16 -17.02 -1.61
N LEU A 220 11.26 -16.42 -2.77
CA LEU A 220 10.19 -15.74 -3.48
C LEU A 220 10.25 -16.13 -4.96
N ASP A 221 9.14 -16.65 -5.48
CA ASP A 221 8.88 -16.82 -6.91
C ASP A 221 7.63 -15.98 -7.25
N ARG A 222 7.79 -14.95 -8.08
CA ARG A 222 6.72 -14.04 -8.46
C ARG A 222 6.66 -13.85 -9.96
N GLU A 223 5.43 -13.81 -10.47
CA GLU A 223 5.12 -13.52 -11.86
C GLU A 223 4.02 -12.46 -11.90
N THR A 224 4.15 -11.46 -12.76
CA THR A 224 3.09 -10.48 -13.00
C THR A 224 3.06 -10.08 -14.46
N ILE A 225 1.86 -9.82 -14.97
CA ILE A 225 1.62 -9.31 -16.31
C ILE A 225 0.38 -8.44 -16.31
N SER A 226 0.48 -7.26 -16.94
CA SER A 226 -0.57 -6.24 -16.94
C SER A 226 -0.73 -5.63 -18.34
N PRO A 227 -1.58 -6.23 -19.21
CA PRO A 227 -1.99 -5.61 -20.46
C PRO A 227 -3.00 -4.50 -20.25
N SER A 228 -2.90 -3.45 -21.05
CA SER A 228 -3.86 -2.35 -21.06
C SER A 228 -4.05 -1.79 -22.47
N MET A 229 -5.23 -1.26 -22.75
CA MET A 229 -5.62 -0.67 -24.03
C MET A 229 -6.44 0.59 -23.79
N LEU A 230 -6.10 1.67 -24.49
CA LEU A 230 -6.85 2.90 -24.52
C LEU A 230 -7.43 3.07 -25.93
N LEU A 231 -8.73 3.32 -26.02
CA LEU A 231 -9.45 3.62 -27.24
C LEU A 231 -10.06 5.02 -27.13
N ARG A 232 -9.95 5.80 -28.21
CA ARG A 232 -10.54 7.13 -28.36
C ARG A 232 -11.45 7.13 -29.58
N PRO A 233 -12.72 6.69 -29.46
CA PRO A 233 -13.66 6.68 -30.58
C PRO A 233 -14.07 8.08 -31.07
N GLY A 234 -13.58 9.11 -30.43
CA GLY A 234 -13.73 10.53 -30.75
C GLY A 234 -12.92 11.38 -29.79
N ALA A 235 -12.85 12.69 -30.07
CA ALA A 235 -12.02 13.63 -29.28
C ALA A 235 -12.45 13.73 -27.79
N ASP A 236 -13.71 13.40 -27.49
CA ASP A 236 -14.30 13.60 -26.18
C ASP A 236 -14.58 12.29 -25.41
N THR A 237 -14.21 11.15 -25.98
CA THR A 237 -14.50 9.84 -25.37
C THR A 237 -13.22 9.01 -25.26
N GLU A 238 -12.95 8.51 -24.06
CA GLU A 238 -11.86 7.58 -23.80
C GLU A 238 -12.41 6.31 -23.12
N LEU A 239 -12.03 5.15 -23.65
CA LEU A 239 -12.29 3.84 -23.08
C LEU A 239 -10.95 3.19 -22.73
N LEU A 240 -10.68 3.04 -21.45
CA LEU A 240 -9.50 2.36 -20.92
C LEU A 240 -9.89 0.96 -20.44
N ILE A 241 -9.21 -0.06 -20.95
CA ILE A 241 -9.37 -1.46 -20.55
C ILE A 241 -8.02 -1.93 -19.99
N GLN A 242 -8.03 -2.50 -18.80
CA GLN A 242 -6.85 -3.01 -18.11
C GLN A 242 -7.14 -4.38 -17.53
N ALA A 243 -6.13 -5.24 -17.54
CA ALA A 243 -6.16 -6.51 -16.80
C ALA A 243 -4.82 -6.69 -16.06
N ASP A 244 -4.87 -7.33 -14.92
CA ASP A 244 -3.69 -7.67 -14.13
C ASP A 244 -3.74 -9.13 -13.72
N TYR A 245 -2.59 -9.79 -13.79
CA TYR A 245 -2.35 -11.11 -13.23
C TYR A 245 -1.12 -11.06 -12.35
N LEU A 246 -1.23 -11.62 -11.16
CA LEU A 246 -0.11 -11.81 -10.25
C LEU A 246 -0.19 -13.21 -9.64
N ARG A 247 0.96 -13.90 -9.63
CA ARG A 247 1.20 -15.11 -8.85
C ARG A 247 2.42 -14.90 -7.98
N ASP A 248 2.30 -15.29 -6.73
CA ASP A 248 3.36 -15.16 -5.73
C ASP A 248 3.45 -16.46 -4.93
N ALA A 249 4.63 -17.04 -4.83
CA ALA A 249 4.92 -18.19 -3.99
C ALA A 249 6.12 -17.87 -3.11
N ARG A 250 5.97 -18.08 -1.80
CA ARG A 250 7.00 -17.81 -0.79
C ARG A 250 6.83 -18.65 0.45
N ILE A 251 7.84 -18.70 1.30
CA ILE A 251 7.66 -19.12 2.68
C ILE A 251 7.24 -17.89 3.48
N THR A 252 6.19 -18.02 4.30
CA THR A 252 5.77 -16.98 5.24
C THR A 252 6.76 -16.90 6.40
N ASP A 253 7.32 -15.72 6.63
CA ASP A 253 8.22 -15.47 7.75
C ASP A 253 7.53 -14.64 8.82
N PHE A 254 7.34 -15.22 9.98
CA PHE A 254 6.78 -14.53 11.14
C PHE A 254 7.86 -13.93 12.06
N GLY A 255 9.15 -14.07 11.68
CA GLY A 255 10.26 -13.51 12.39
C GLY A 255 10.70 -14.36 13.59
N ILE A 256 11.15 -13.68 14.64
CA ILE A 256 11.74 -14.28 15.84
C ILE A 256 10.92 -13.95 17.08
N PRO A 257 10.90 -14.85 18.10
CA PRO A 257 10.21 -14.60 19.36
C PRO A 257 10.89 -13.48 20.19
N ALA A 258 10.25 -13.11 21.29
CA ALA A 258 10.78 -12.16 22.25
C ALA A 258 10.94 -12.81 23.63
N ILE A 259 11.96 -12.38 24.39
CA ILE A 259 12.21 -12.72 25.77
C ILE A 259 12.64 -11.47 26.53
N ASN A 260 12.26 -11.35 27.79
CA ASN A 260 12.64 -10.23 28.67
C ASN A 260 12.33 -8.84 28.05
N GLY A 261 11.19 -8.72 27.35
CA GLY A 261 10.73 -7.46 26.79
C GLY A 261 11.40 -7.01 25.49
N ARG A 262 12.19 -7.88 24.83
CA ARG A 262 12.87 -7.60 23.56
C ARG A 262 12.87 -8.82 22.64
N PRO A 263 12.94 -8.64 21.31
CA PRO A 263 13.24 -9.71 20.38
C PRO A 263 14.52 -10.45 20.80
N VAL A 264 14.51 -11.78 20.68
CA VAL A 264 15.64 -12.61 21.08
C VAL A 264 16.90 -12.25 20.26
N GLU A 265 18.06 -12.20 20.95
CA GLU A 265 19.33 -11.94 20.28
C GLU A 265 19.88 -13.24 19.68
N VAL A 266 19.50 -13.49 18.44
CA VAL A 266 19.96 -14.61 17.61
C VAL A 266 20.47 -14.09 16.27
N ALA A 267 21.16 -14.95 15.52
CA ALA A 267 21.54 -14.61 14.15
C ALA A 267 20.28 -14.32 13.31
N PRO A 268 20.27 -13.23 12.49
CA PRO A 268 19.10 -12.83 11.73
C PRO A 268 18.62 -13.89 10.73
N GLU A 269 19.46 -14.85 10.39
CA GLU A 269 19.15 -15.96 9.48
C GLU A 269 18.24 -17.02 10.09
N ILE A 270 18.19 -17.13 11.44
CA ILE A 270 17.48 -18.19 12.15
C ILE A 270 15.98 -18.12 11.88
N TYR A 271 15.43 -19.24 11.45
CA TYR A 271 14.02 -19.45 11.18
C TYR A 271 13.41 -20.38 12.24
N TYR A 272 12.20 -20.06 12.72
CA TYR A 272 11.43 -20.89 13.65
C TYR A 272 10.22 -21.49 12.93
N GLY A 273 10.47 -22.50 12.11
CA GLY A 273 9.47 -23.15 11.27
C GLY A 273 9.74 -24.64 11.09
N ALA A 274 9.41 -25.18 9.93
CA ALA A 274 9.63 -26.59 9.60
C ALA A 274 10.99 -26.81 8.90
N ALA A 275 11.64 -27.96 9.13
CA ALA A 275 12.85 -28.36 8.42
C ALA A 275 12.58 -28.60 6.91
N ASN A 276 11.36 -29.04 6.58
CA ASN A 276 10.87 -29.20 5.20
C ASN A 276 9.98 -28.01 4.78
N ALA A 277 10.35 -26.77 5.17
CA ALA A 277 9.56 -25.59 4.95
C ALA A 277 9.20 -25.35 3.47
N ARG A 278 10.08 -25.71 2.53
CA ARG A 278 9.83 -25.57 1.09
C ARG A 278 8.66 -26.42 0.56
N ASP A 279 8.22 -27.40 1.34
CA ASP A 279 7.03 -28.21 1.06
C ASP A 279 5.87 -27.82 1.96
N ALA A 280 6.14 -27.64 3.27
CA ALA A 280 5.14 -27.59 4.34
C ALA A 280 4.78 -26.18 4.82
N ASP A 281 5.58 -25.15 4.52
CA ASP A 281 5.35 -23.76 4.98
C ASP A 281 5.20 -22.77 3.81
N VAL A 282 4.86 -23.25 2.62
CA VAL A 282 4.70 -22.40 1.43
C VAL A 282 3.34 -21.70 1.42
N SER A 283 3.38 -20.40 1.17
CA SER A 283 2.21 -19.58 0.83
C SER A 283 2.19 -19.35 -0.69
N ARG A 284 1.05 -19.60 -1.30
CA ARG A 284 0.79 -19.30 -2.71
C ARG A 284 -0.41 -18.40 -2.81
N SER A 285 -0.26 -17.27 -3.48
CA SER A 285 -1.35 -16.38 -3.81
C SER A 285 -1.44 -16.15 -5.32
N ARG A 286 -2.67 -16.04 -5.82
CA ARG A 286 -2.97 -15.67 -7.20
C ARG A 286 -4.03 -14.58 -7.17
N VAL A 287 -3.78 -13.50 -7.93
CA VAL A 287 -4.72 -12.41 -8.12
C VAL A 287 -4.92 -12.19 -9.60
N THR A 288 -6.16 -12.08 -10.02
CA THR A 288 -6.54 -11.57 -11.34
C THR A 288 -7.46 -10.40 -11.17
N SER A 289 -7.36 -9.39 -12.02
CA SER A 289 -8.33 -8.30 -12.04
C SER A 289 -8.51 -7.72 -13.43
N GLN A 290 -9.70 -7.19 -13.67
CA GLN A 290 -10.06 -6.48 -14.90
C GLN A 290 -10.69 -5.16 -14.52
N THR A 291 -10.26 -4.08 -15.21
CA THR A 291 -10.82 -2.74 -15.00
C THR A 291 -11.20 -2.15 -16.36
N VAL A 292 -12.40 -1.62 -16.45
CA VAL A 292 -12.89 -0.89 -17.62
C VAL A 292 -13.33 0.49 -17.15
N SER A 293 -12.77 1.54 -17.74
CA SER A 293 -13.13 2.92 -17.42
C SER A 293 -13.50 3.66 -18.71
N LEU A 294 -14.73 4.17 -18.75
CA LEU A 294 -15.22 5.05 -19.80
C LEU A 294 -15.24 6.48 -19.26
N THR A 295 -14.60 7.39 -19.97
CA THR A 295 -14.69 8.83 -19.71
C THR A 295 -15.26 9.52 -20.93
N HIS A 296 -16.26 10.37 -20.72
CA HIS A 296 -16.86 11.18 -21.79
C HIS A 296 -16.99 12.64 -21.35
N ARG A 297 -16.52 13.55 -22.18
CA ARG A 297 -16.62 14.99 -21.99
C ARG A 297 -17.74 15.54 -22.84
N PHE A 298 -18.83 15.95 -22.19
CA PHE A 298 -19.96 16.58 -22.89
C PHE A 298 -19.65 18.02 -23.26
N SER A 299 -18.81 18.72 -22.48
CA SER A 299 -18.30 20.06 -22.69
C SER A 299 -17.04 20.27 -21.83
N ASP A 300 -16.41 21.43 -21.95
CA ASP A 300 -15.27 21.82 -21.09
C ASP A 300 -15.65 21.90 -19.59
N SER A 301 -16.94 22.01 -19.30
CA SER A 301 -17.46 22.12 -17.93
C SER A 301 -18.16 20.86 -17.40
N LEU A 302 -18.45 19.88 -18.25
CA LEU A 302 -19.23 18.69 -17.86
C LEU A 302 -18.60 17.41 -18.40
N SER A 303 -18.18 16.53 -17.51
CA SER A 303 -17.62 15.22 -17.85
C SER A 303 -18.19 14.10 -16.98
N LEU A 304 -18.32 12.92 -17.59
CA LEU A 304 -18.79 11.69 -16.95
C LEU A 304 -17.67 10.66 -16.97
N ARG A 305 -17.45 10.01 -15.86
CA ARG A 305 -16.62 8.80 -15.76
C ARG A 305 -17.46 7.64 -15.21
N ASN A 306 -17.42 6.49 -15.90
CA ASN A 306 -17.90 5.24 -15.36
C ASN A 306 -16.73 4.25 -15.30
N GLY A 307 -16.48 3.69 -14.14
CA GLY A 307 -15.45 2.69 -13.94
C GLY A 307 -16.02 1.42 -13.34
N PHE A 308 -15.67 0.28 -13.93
CA PHE A 308 -15.99 -1.06 -13.44
C PHE A 308 -14.70 -1.82 -13.17
N ARG A 309 -14.61 -2.49 -12.00
CA ARG A 309 -13.51 -3.38 -11.65
C ARG A 309 -14.05 -4.68 -11.11
N HIS A 310 -13.50 -5.79 -11.59
CA HIS A 310 -13.66 -7.13 -11.05
C HIS A 310 -12.31 -7.67 -10.60
N TYR A 311 -12.28 -8.53 -9.56
CA TYR A 311 -11.10 -9.26 -9.15
C TYR A 311 -11.45 -10.62 -8.56
N ASP A 312 -10.48 -11.54 -8.69
CA ASP A 312 -10.43 -12.83 -8.02
C ASP A 312 -9.11 -12.95 -7.24
N TYR A 313 -9.16 -13.54 -6.06
CA TYR A 313 -8.00 -13.78 -5.21
C TYR A 313 -8.06 -15.15 -4.56
N ASP A 314 -7.03 -15.97 -4.80
CA ASP A 314 -6.82 -17.26 -4.16
C ASP A 314 -5.60 -17.21 -3.24
N LEU A 315 -5.70 -17.78 -2.05
CA LEU A 315 -4.60 -17.99 -1.11
C LEU A 315 -4.59 -19.43 -0.56
N ASP A 316 -3.47 -20.14 -0.76
CA ASP A 316 -3.09 -21.34 -0.02
C ASP A 316 -1.87 -21.00 0.82
N ARG A 317 -2.06 -20.74 2.12
CA ARG A 317 -0.98 -20.44 3.06
C ARG A 317 -0.82 -21.57 4.06
N ARG A 318 0.36 -22.14 4.08
CA ARG A 318 0.80 -23.12 5.06
C ARG A 318 1.98 -22.54 5.80
N ASN A 319 1.97 -22.61 7.12
CA ASN A 319 3.06 -22.04 7.90
C ASN A 319 3.24 -22.71 9.26
N THR A 320 4.49 -22.75 9.68
CA THR A 320 4.92 -23.00 11.03
C THR A 320 5.51 -21.72 11.60
N LEU A 321 5.18 -21.36 12.83
CA LEU A 321 5.58 -20.10 13.45
C LEU A 321 5.87 -20.30 14.95
N SER A 322 6.65 -19.36 15.51
CA SER A 322 6.93 -19.33 16.94
C SER A 322 5.68 -19.07 17.76
N GLY A 323 5.50 -19.86 18.81
CA GLY A 323 4.50 -19.70 19.86
C GLY A 323 5.13 -19.19 21.16
N ALA A 324 4.62 -19.66 22.31
CA ALA A 324 5.09 -19.23 23.61
C ALA A 324 6.56 -19.61 23.86
N VAL A 325 7.30 -18.68 24.46
CA VAL A 325 8.65 -18.98 25.00
C VAL A 325 8.52 -19.58 26.37
N LEU A 326 9.13 -20.75 26.56
CA LEU A 326 9.16 -21.51 27.81
C LEU A 326 10.48 -21.19 28.52
N PRO A 327 10.45 -20.51 29.67
CA PRO A 327 11.66 -20.10 30.38
C PRO A 327 12.43 -21.29 30.97
N VAL A 328 13.68 -21.05 31.35
CA VAL A 328 14.51 -22.01 32.10
C VAL A 328 13.84 -22.39 33.43
N THR A 329 13.86 -23.67 33.75
CA THR A 329 13.41 -24.21 35.03
C THR A 329 14.42 -25.26 35.52
N ALA A 330 14.26 -25.80 36.75
CA ALA A 330 15.12 -26.87 37.27
C ALA A 330 15.12 -28.13 36.35
N THR A 331 13.99 -28.39 35.68
CA THR A 331 13.84 -29.53 34.76
C THR A 331 14.05 -29.17 33.29
N ARG A 332 14.20 -27.89 32.99
CA ARG A 332 14.45 -27.37 31.64
C ARG A 332 15.63 -26.40 31.69
N PRO A 333 16.85 -26.89 31.45
CA PRO A 333 18.08 -26.07 31.61
C PRO A 333 18.31 -25.07 30.49
N ARG A 334 17.47 -25.06 29.42
CA ARG A 334 17.51 -24.13 28.29
C ARG A 334 16.13 -23.57 28.01
N PRO A 335 16.02 -22.31 27.56
CA PRO A 335 14.74 -21.77 27.12
C PRO A 335 14.32 -22.44 25.82
N LEU A 336 13.08 -22.86 25.76
CA LEU A 336 12.48 -23.44 24.56
C LEU A 336 11.42 -22.47 23.97
N VAL A 337 11.15 -22.62 22.70
CA VAL A 337 10.00 -21.99 22.05
C VAL A 337 9.07 -23.06 21.50
N SER A 338 7.78 -22.95 21.80
CA SER A 338 6.78 -23.80 21.19
C SER A 338 6.57 -23.39 19.72
N LEU A 339 6.23 -24.36 18.87
CA LEU A 339 5.86 -24.10 17.48
C LEU A 339 4.39 -24.34 17.28
N ASN A 340 3.75 -23.43 16.54
CA ASN A 340 2.37 -23.50 16.09
C ASN A 340 2.34 -23.76 14.60
N ARG A 341 1.29 -24.42 14.10
CA ARG A 341 1.06 -24.60 12.67
C ARG A 341 -0.31 -24.13 12.27
N SER A 342 -0.42 -23.59 11.05
CA SER A 342 -1.70 -23.31 10.43
C SER A 342 -1.67 -23.54 8.92
N ASN A 343 -2.80 -24.03 8.41
CA ASN A 343 -3.12 -24.02 6.97
C ASN A 343 -4.32 -23.13 6.79
N PHE A 344 -4.15 -22.05 6.03
CA PHE A 344 -5.18 -21.05 5.80
C PHE A 344 -5.45 -20.93 4.30
N PHE A 345 -6.69 -21.21 3.91
CA PHE A 345 -7.19 -21.12 2.56
C PHE A 345 -8.17 -19.97 2.48
N ARG A 346 -8.08 -19.19 1.42
CA ARG A 346 -8.96 -18.06 1.18
C ARG A 346 -9.23 -17.90 -0.29
N ASP A 347 -10.52 -17.79 -0.64
CA ASP A 347 -11.02 -17.44 -1.96
C ASP A 347 -11.80 -16.16 -1.83
N GLU A 348 -11.52 -15.19 -2.69
CA GLU A 348 -12.25 -13.93 -2.76
C GLU A 348 -12.62 -13.64 -4.22
N ASP A 349 -13.86 -13.21 -4.39
CA ASP A 349 -14.41 -12.70 -5.63
C ASP A 349 -15.08 -11.36 -5.33
N GLY A 350 -14.89 -10.38 -6.19
CA GLY A 350 -15.49 -9.08 -5.96
C GLY A 350 -15.54 -8.20 -7.20
N TRP A 351 -16.58 -7.35 -7.24
CA TRP A 351 -16.70 -6.32 -8.25
C TRP A 351 -17.19 -5.00 -7.66
N SER A 352 -16.83 -3.92 -8.32
CA SER A 352 -17.30 -2.56 -8.01
C SER A 352 -17.55 -1.77 -9.29
N ASN A 353 -18.55 -0.89 -9.24
CA ASN A 353 -18.82 0.10 -10.26
C ASN A 353 -18.91 1.48 -9.61
N GLN A 354 -18.25 2.46 -10.22
CA GLN A 354 -18.25 3.87 -9.83
C GLN A 354 -18.73 4.70 -11.01
N LEU A 355 -19.79 5.49 -10.81
CA LEU A 355 -20.27 6.48 -11.76
C LEU A 355 -20.05 7.86 -11.16
N GLU A 356 -19.32 8.72 -11.87
CA GLU A 356 -18.91 10.04 -11.40
C GLU A 356 -19.19 11.07 -12.47
N LEU A 357 -19.86 12.18 -12.07
CA LEU A 357 -20.13 13.33 -12.92
C LEU A 357 -19.38 14.53 -12.32
N THR A 358 -18.47 15.11 -13.09
CA THR A 358 -17.78 16.35 -12.74
C THR A 358 -18.43 17.51 -13.48
N HIS A 359 -18.80 18.56 -12.75
CA HIS A 359 -19.44 19.74 -13.30
C HIS A 359 -18.76 21.01 -12.78
N ILE A 360 -18.20 21.80 -13.68
CA ILE A 360 -17.59 23.10 -13.38
C ILE A 360 -18.59 24.18 -13.73
N VAL A 361 -18.97 25.01 -12.76
CA VAL A 361 -19.98 26.06 -12.96
C VAL A 361 -19.62 27.34 -12.22
N GLN A 362 -19.94 28.48 -12.83
CA GLN A 362 -19.89 29.78 -12.17
C GLN A 362 -21.25 30.08 -11.52
N LEU A 363 -21.26 30.19 -10.18
CA LEU A 363 -22.47 30.48 -9.44
C LEU A 363 -22.19 31.57 -8.40
N ALA A 364 -22.98 32.61 -8.37
CA ALA A 364 -22.82 33.79 -7.51
C ALA A 364 -21.41 34.42 -7.52
N GLY A 365 -20.76 34.41 -8.70
CA GLY A 365 -19.40 34.94 -8.88
C GLY A 365 -18.28 34.05 -8.45
N MET A 366 -18.57 32.83 -7.95
CA MET A 366 -17.63 31.82 -7.50
C MET A 366 -17.54 30.67 -8.49
N ARG A 367 -16.35 30.08 -8.63
CA ARG A 367 -16.17 28.87 -9.44
C ARG A 367 -16.38 27.65 -8.56
N HIS A 368 -17.34 26.81 -8.93
CA HIS A 368 -17.63 25.53 -8.31
C HIS A 368 -17.10 24.38 -9.17
N THR A 369 -16.38 23.44 -8.57
CA THR A 369 -16.00 22.16 -9.19
C THR A 369 -16.71 21.04 -8.42
N LEU A 370 -17.89 20.69 -8.92
CA LEU A 370 -18.79 19.72 -8.31
C LEU A 370 -18.46 18.31 -8.80
N LEU A 371 -18.43 17.35 -7.90
CA LEU A 371 -18.36 15.93 -8.19
C LEU A 371 -19.58 15.25 -7.58
N TYR A 372 -20.36 14.58 -8.40
CA TYR A 372 -21.45 13.69 -7.98
C TYR A 372 -21.04 12.26 -8.24
N GLY A 373 -21.22 11.37 -7.29
CA GLY A 373 -20.80 9.98 -7.44
C GLY A 373 -21.77 8.96 -6.88
N VAL A 374 -21.83 7.82 -7.55
CA VAL A 374 -22.54 6.61 -7.13
C VAL A 374 -21.53 5.47 -7.15
N GLU A 375 -21.51 4.67 -6.09
CA GLU A 375 -20.70 3.45 -6.02
C GLU A 375 -21.56 2.26 -5.61
N ILE A 376 -21.38 1.15 -6.31
CA ILE A 376 -21.99 -0.14 -5.96
C ILE A 376 -20.88 -1.18 -5.98
N ALA A 377 -20.75 -1.95 -4.89
CA ALA A 377 -19.76 -3.01 -4.80
C ALA A 377 -20.30 -4.25 -4.11
N ARG A 378 -19.81 -5.41 -4.52
CA ARG A 378 -20.09 -6.70 -3.89
C ARG A 378 -18.79 -7.50 -3.78
N GLN A 379 -18.66 -8.24 -2.68
CA GLN A 379 -17.54 -9.13 -2.43
C GLN A 379 -18.04 -10.40 -1.75
N THR A 380 -17.45 -11.53 -2.14
CA THR A 380 -17.57 -12.80 -1.42
C THR A 380 -16.18 -13.22 -0.97
N LYS A 381 -16.04 -13.59 0.29
CA LYS A 381 -14.77 -14.00 0.90
C LYS A 381 -14.98 -15.31 1.66
N ILE A 382 -14.44 -16.40 1.13
CA ILE A 382 -14.47 -17.72 1.77
C ILE A 382 -13.15 -17.94 2.47
N GLN A 383 -13.17 -18.37 3.72
CA GLN A 383 -11.97 -18.69 4.47
C GLN A 383 -12.09 -20.02 5.21
N LYS A 384 -10.98 -20.76 5.24
CA LYS A 384 -10.86 -22.03 5.93
C LYS A 384 -9.52 -22.10 6.64
N LEU A 385 -9.55 -22.30 7.95
CA LEU A 385 -8.36 -22.33 8.79
C LEU A 385 -8.26 -23.66 9.52
N TYR A 386 -7.13 -24.34 9.39
CA TYR A 386 -6.69 -25.41 10.28
C TYR A 386 -5.57 -24.91 11.16
N SER A 387 -5.52 -25.32 12.41
CA SER A 387 -4.48 -24.92 13.36
C SER A 387 -4.09 -26.03 14.31
N ALA A 388 -2.82 -26.09 14.65
CA ALA A 388 -2.26 -26.92 15.70
C ALA A 388 -1.30 -26.05 16.54
N ASN A 389 -1.70 -25.74 17.76
CA ASN A 389 -0.94 -24.88 18.65
C ASN A 389 -0.04 -25.72 19.57
N GLY A 390 1.22 -25.28 19.75
CA GLY A 390 2.17 -25.92 20.66
C GLY A 390 2.44 -27.37 20.33
N PHE A 391 2.44 -27.75 19.04
CA PHE A 391 2.56 -29.15 18.64
C PHE A 391 3.95 -29.74 18.94
N THR A 392 4.98 -28.91 19.08
CA THR A 392 6.34 -29.27 19.49
C THR A 392 7.07 -28.07 20.08
N THR A 393 8.28 -28.30 20.59
CA THR A 393 9.19 -27.25 21.10
C THR A 393 10.56 -27.41 20.49
N VAL A 394 11.28 -26.30 20.29
CA VAL A 394 12.68 -26.26 19.85
C VAL A 394 13.50 -25.37 20.79
N ASP A 395 14.83 -25.54 20.80
CA ASP A 395 15.71 -24.64 21.54
C ASP A 395 15.59 -23.20 20.99
N LEU A 396 15.57 -22.23 21.90
CA LEU A 396 15.39 -20.83 21.53
C LEU A 396 16.58 -20.25 20.74
N TYR A 397 17.79 -20.66 21.06
CA TYR A 397 19.02 -20.12 20.46
C TYR A 397 19.58 -20.96 19.31
N ASN A 398 19.35 -22.30 19.39
CA ASN A 398 19.84 -23.25 18.40
C ASN A 398 18.72 -24.24 18.01
N PRO A 399 17.69 -23.76 17.25
CA PRO A 399 16.54 -24.59 16.95
C PRO A 399 16.91 -25.76 16.02
N VAL A 400 16.64 -26.98 16.44
CA VAL A 400 16.57 -28.15 15.56
C VAL A 400 15.13 -28.27 15.10
N LEU A 401 14.92 -27.94 13.83
CA LEU A 401 13.57 -27.80 13.28
C LEU A 401 12.93 -29.19 13.02
N PRO A 402 11.63 -29.36 13.29
CA PRO A 402 10.93 -30.61 13.01
C PRO A 402 10.62 -30.75 11.52
N VAL A 403 10.61 -31.97 11.01
CA VAL A 403 9.93 -32.33 9.75
C VAL A 403 8.44 -32.48 10.06
N VAL A 404 7.58 -31.84 9.27
CA VAL A 404 6.14 -31.80 9.50
C VAL A 404 5.37 -32.28 8.27
N ALA A 405 4.15 -32.78 8.49
CA ALA A 405 3.24 -33.10 7.36
C ALA A 405 2.88 -31.82 6.59
N VAL A 406 2.68 -31.93 5.28
CA VAL A 406 2.33 -30.77 4.44
C VAL A 406 0.97 -30.22 4.87
N ASP A 407 -0.02 -31.07 5.03
CA ASP A 407 -1.38 -30.69 5.41
C ASP A 407 -1.69 -31.03 6.87
N LEU A 408 -2.42 -30.11 7.52
CA LEU A 408 -3.09 -30.39 8.77
C LEU A 408 -4.44 -31.03 8.45
N GLY A 409 -4.61 -32.29 8.87
CA GLY A 409 -5.87 -33.01 8.75
C GLY A 409 -6.92 -32.58 9.79
N GLY A 410 -8.08 -33.22 9.76
CA GLY A 410 -9.15 -33.06 10.74
C GLY A 410 -10.14 -31.96 10.41
N THR A 411 -10.86 -31.48 11.44
CA THR A 411 -11.88 -30.44 11.32
C THR A 411 -11.21 -29.05 11.32
N PRO A 412 -11.53 -28.15 10.40
CA PRO A 412 -11.02 -26.79 10.44
C PRO A 412 -11.46 -26.05 11.71
N ALA A 413 -10.62 -25.18 12.22
CA ALA A 413 -10.95 -24.29 13.33
C ALA A 413 -11.94 -23.17 12.90
N THR A 414 -11.89 -22.79 11.62
CA THR A 414 -12.79 -21.81 11.03
C THR A 414 -13.14 -22.23 9.60
N HIS A 415 -14.40 -22.12 9.23
CA HIS A 415 -14.89 -22.25 7.87
C HIS A 415 -16.10 -21.34 7.66
N ASN A 416 -15.83 -20.14 7.11
CA ASN A 416 -16.82 -19.08 6.96
C ASN A 416 -16.86 -18.57 5.52
N GLU A 417 -18.03 -18.11 5.11
CA GLU A 417 -18.25 -17.35 3.88
C GLU A 417 -18.85 -15.99 4.23
N GLY A 418 -18.10 -14.93 4.00
CA GLY A 418 -18.54 -13.54 4.15
C GLY A 418 -19.04 -12.99 2.84
N ARG A 419 -20.26 -12.42 2.82
CA ARG A 419 -20.82 -11.68 1.69
C ARG A 419 -21.01 -10.24 2.09
N PHE A 420 -20.49 -9.33 1.26
CA PHE A 420 -20.49 -7.89 1.50
C PHE A 420 -21.18 -7.20 0.34
N LYS A 421 -22.04 -6.24 0.67
CA LYS A 421 -22.66 -5.32 -0.29
C LYS A 421 -22.46 -3.91 0.21
N ASN A 422 -21.93 -3.04 -0.64
CA ASN A 422 -21.76 -1.62 -0.37
C ASN A 422 -22.46 -0.81 -1.47
N GLU A 423 -23.24 0.18 -1.06
CA GLU A 423 -23.85 1.18 -1.93
C GLU A 423 -23.51 2.54 -1.34
N GLY A 424 -23.01 3.47 -2.18
CA GLY A 424 -22.60 4.79 -1.74
C GLY A 424 -23.09 5.88 -2.68
N LEU A 425 -23.60 6.96 -2.12
CA LEU A 425 -23.89 8.20 -2.82
C LEU A 425 -23.03 9.31 -2.24
N TYR A 426 -22.41 10.11 -3.07
CA TYR A 426 -21.56 11.20 -2.60
C TYR A 426 -21.61 12.43 -3.50
N VAL A 427 -21.39 13.56 -2.85
CA VAL A 427 -21.22 14.85 -3.51
C VAL A 427 -20.05 15.57 -2.87
N GLN A 428 -19.28 16.27 -3.69
CA GLN A 428 -18.19 17.12 -3.25
C GLN A 428 -18.18 18.39 -4.10
N ASP A 429 -17.82 19.50 -3.48
CA ASP A 429 -17.64 20.79 -4.16
C ASP A 429 -16.32 21.43 -3.73
N LEU A 430 -15.48 21.76 -4.69
CA LEU A 430 -14.35 22.67 -4.50
C LEU A 430 -14.78 24.05 -5.00
N ILE A 431 -15.00 24.95 -4.06
CA ILE A 431 -15.47 26.31 -4.28
C ILE A 431 -14.26 27.25 -4.29
N ASP A 432 -14.06 27.98 -5.37
CA ASP A 432 -13.09 29.06 -5.47
C ASP A 432 -13.81 30.41 -5.35
N PHE A 433 -13.57 31.10 -4.24
CA PHE A 433 -14.17 32.41 -3.93
C PHE A 433 -13.44 33.56 -4.63
N GLY A 434 -12.31 33.29 -5.30
CA GLY A 434 -11.37 34.31 -5.72
C GLY A 434 -10.50 34.85 -4.58
N SER A 435 -9.59 35.75 -4.90
CA SER A 435 -8.66 36.35 -3.93
C SER A 435 -7.87 35.33 -3.09
N GLY A 436 -7.62 34.14 -3.64
CA GLY A 436 -6.86 33.08 -2.98
C GLY A 436 -7.62 32.25 -1.97
N PHE A 437 -8.91 32.47 -1.75
CA PHE A 437 -9.73 31.68 -0.84
C PHE A 437 -10.47 30.56 -1.57
N LYS A 438 -10.37 29.33 -1.03
CA LYS A 438 -11.12 28.16 -1.51
C LYS A 438 -11.72 27.40 -0.34
N ALA A 439 -12.83 26.69 -0.60
CA ALA A 439 -13.41 25.73 0.34
C ALA A 439 -13.64 24.40 -0.36
N LEU A 440 -13.39 23.31 0.34
CA LEU A 440 -13.75 21.96 -0.08
C LEU A 440 -14.78 21.42 0.91
N VAL A 441 -15.97 21.11 0.41
CA VAL A 441 -17.02 20.47 1.19
C VAL A 441 -17.46 19.18 0.51
N GLY A 442 -17.78 18.16 1.30
CA GLY A 442 -18.20 16.90 0.75
C GLY A 442 -19.02 16.09 1.75
N LEU A 443 -19.92 15.31 1.23
CA LEU A 443 -20.79 14.43 2.01
C LEU A 443 -21.00 13.12 1.25
N ARG A 444 -20.91 12.00 1.97
CA ARG A 444 -21.23 10.66 1.45
C ARG A 444 -22.18 9.95 2.40
N ARG A 445 -23.11 9.18 1.81
CA ARG A 445 -23.93 8.21 2.50
C ARG A 445 -23.59 6.83 2.00
N ASP A 446 -23.24 5.92 2.91
CA ASP A 446 -23.03 4.51 2.61
C ASP A 446 -24.13 3.65 3.25
N TRP A 447 -24.54 2.62 2.52
CA TRP A 447 -25.30 1.49 3.02
C TRP A 447 -24.44 0.25 2.86
N PHE A 448 -24.13 -0.40 3.97
CA PHE A 448 -23.23 -1.54 4.02
C PHE A 448 -23.96 -2.74 4.63
N GLU A 449 -24.05 -3.83 3.86
CA GLU A 449 -24.61 -5.09 4.32
C GLU A 449 -23.51 -6.14 4.41
N GLN A 450 -23.53 -6.89 5.51
CA GLN A 450 -22.60 -7.98 5.76
C GLN A 450 -23.36 -9.21 6.23
N ARG A 451 -23.12 -10.34 5.56
CA ARG A 451 -23.65 -11.64 5.93
C ARG A 451 -22.48 -12.60 6.09
N THR A 452 -22.45 -13.33 7.19
CA THR A 452 -21.51 -14.43 7.41
C THR A 452 -22.25 -15.74 7.51
N ILE A 453 -21.98 -16.65 6.57
CA ILE A 453 -22.45 -18.03 6.57
C ILE A 453 -21.39 -18.84 7.31
N GLN A 454 -21.74 -19.32 8.50
CA GLN A 454 -20.86 -20.15 9.33
C GLN A 454 -21.13 -21.63 8.99
N ARG A 455 -20.08 -22.31 8.49
CA ARG A 455 -20.23 -23.69 8.04
C ARG A 455 -19.99 -24.75 9.14
N LEU A 456 -19.52 -24.31 10.30
CA LEU A 456 -19.21 -25.19 11.45
C LEU A 456 -20.13 -24.97 12.63
N VAL A 457 -20.70 -23.78 12.77
CA VAL A 457 -21.55 -23.36 13.89
C VAL A 457 -22.74 -22.57 13.38
N LEU A 458 -23.83 -22.59 14.12
CA LEU A 458 -25.03 -21.78 13.85
C LEU A 458 -25.21 -20.76 14.98
N PRO A 459 -25.91 -19.65 14.74
CA PRO A 459 -26.58 -19.24 13.51
C PRO A 459 -25.65 -18.52 12.53
N ASN A 460 -26.09 -18.35 11.27
CA ASN A 460 -25.52 -17.38 10.35
C ASN A 460 -25.71 -15.97 10.90
N LEU A 461 -24.73 -15.09 10.62
CA LEU A 461 -24.74 -13.73 11.15
C LEU A 461 -25.06 -12.75 10.04
N TYR A 462 -25.76 -11.68 10.39
CA TYR A 462 -26.14 -10.61 9.47
C TYR A 462 -26.05 -9.27 10.17
N ARG A 463 -25.61 -8.26 9.41
CA ARG A 463 -25.56 -6.88 9.84
C ARG A 463 -25.79 -5.93 8.67
N LYS A 464 -26.52 -4.85 8.93
CA LYS A 464 -26.70 -3.73 8.02
C LYS A 464 -26.41 -2.42 8.75
N ASP A 465 -25.56 -1.61 8.15
CA ASP A 465 -25.19 -0.29 8.65
C ASP A 465 -25.50 0.78 7.59
N ALA A 466 -25.75 1.99 8.05
CA ALA A 466 -25.94 3.14 7.18
C ALA A 466 -25.28 4.37 7.83
N GLU A 467 -24.19 4.87 7.23
CA GLU A 467 -23.33 5.87 7.82
C GLU A 467 -23.14 7.10 6.92
N TRP A 468 -22.93 8.25 7.56
CA TRP A 468 -22.57 9.49 6.91
C TRP A 468 -21.10 9.80 7.11
N SER A 469 -20.43 10.18 6.02
CA SER A 469 -19.02 10.59 5.99
C SER A 469 -18.91 12.02 5.47
N PRO A 470 -18.97 13.04 6.34
CA PRO A 470 -18.77 14.41 5.96
C PRO A 470 -17.28 14.80 5.92
N ARG A 471 -16.95 15.81 5.10
CA ARG A 471 -15.69 16.56 5.18
C ARG A 471 -15.91 18.03 4.87
N ALA A 472 -15.07 18.88 5.46
CA ALA A 472 -15.02 20.31 5.18
C ALA A 472 -13.57 20.79 5.32
N GLY A 473 -13.15 21.72 4.50
CA GLY A 473 -11.84 22.34 4.58
C GLY A 473 -11.83 23.71 3.93
N LEU A 474 -10.98 24.56 4.45
CA LEU A 474 -10.70 25.89 3.92
C LEU A 474 -9.26 25.97 3.47
N VAL A 475 -9.01 26.66 2.38
CA VAL A 475 -7.69 26.89 1.82
C VAL A 475 -7.53 28.40 1.57
N PHE A 476 -6.37 28.89 1.94
CA PHE A 476 -5.96 30.27 1.63
C PHE A 476 -4.63 30.27 0.88
N GLN A 477 -4.62 30.81 -0.33
CA GLN A 477 -3.48 30.90 -1.22
C GLN A 477 -3.19 32.37 -1.49
N PRO A 478 -2.30 33.02 -0.71
CA PRO A 478 -1.96 34.42 -0.93
C PRO A 478 -1.24 34.64 -2.25
N ASP A 479 -0.57 33.61 -2.77
CA ASP A 479 0.15 33.57 -4.04
C ASP A 479 0.23 32.15 -4.60
N ASP A 480 0.93 31.98 -5.73
CA ASP A 480 1.12 30.68 -6.39
C ASP A 480 2.13 29.77 -5.71
N GLN A 481 2.81 30.23 -4.66
CA GLN A 481 3.85 29.47 -3.97
C GLN A 481 3.39 28.94 -2.62
N GLN A 482 2.32 29.46 -2.04
CA GLN A 482 1.89 29.18 -0.69
C GLN A 482 0.41 28.79 -0.63
N SER A 483 0.10 27.83 0.21
CA SER A 483 -1.27 27.40 0.49
C SER A 483 -1.38 26.99 1.94
N TYR A 484 -2.24 27.64 2.70
CA TYR A 484 -2.56 27.34 4.08
C TYR A 484 -3.93 26.71 4.15
N TYR A 485 -4.11 25.67 4.98
CA TYR A 485 -5.39 25.00 5.08
C TYR A 485 -5.77 24.61 6.50
N ALA A 486 -7.07 24.48 6.72
CA ALA A 486 -7.66 23.84 7.88
C ALA A 486 -8.74 22.89 7.40
N SER A 487 -8.83 21.70 7.98
CA SER A 487 -9.83 20.71 7.59
C SER A 487 -10.34 19.87 8.74
N TRP A 488 -11.55 19.37 8.52
CA TRP A 488 -12.22 18.40 9.35
C TRP A 488 -12.83 17.32 8.47
N SER A 489 -12.65 16.05 8.85
CA SER A 489 -13.21 14.91 8.11
C SER A 489 -13.56 13.75 9.04
N ARG A 490 -14.51 12.92 8.61
CA ARG A 490 -14.97 11.75 9.34
C ARG A 490 -15.04 10.53 8.42
N SER A 491 -14.72 9.35 8.98
CA SER A 491 -14.91 8.04 8.34
C SER A 491 -15.53 7.05 9.33
N PHE A 492 -15.94 5.90 8.81
CA PHE A 492 -16.45 4.80 9.60
C PHE A 492 -15.79 3.49 9.18
N GLN A 493 -15.77 2.51 10.11
CA GLN A 493 -15.27 1.17 9.84
C GLN A 493 -16.27 0.14 10.35
N PRO A 494 -16.87 -0.69 9.47
CA PRO A 494 -17.83 -1.72 9.84
C PRO A 494 -17.27 -2.75 10.80
N SER A 495 -18.14 -3.39 11.58
CA SER A 495 -17.73 -4.27 12.68
C SER A 495 -16.95 -5.52 12.26
N GLY A 496 -17.20 -6.07 11.07
CA GLY A 496 -16.52 -7.27 10.54
C GLY A 496 -15.74 -7.01 9.27
N GLU A 497 -15.25 -5.78 9.07
CA GLU A 497 -14.54 -5.39 7.86
C GLU A 497 -13.35 -6.33 7.56
N GLY A 498 -13.24 -6.72 6.30
CA GLY A 498 -12.11 -7.50 5.78
C GLY A 498 -12.23 -9.01 5.96
N PHE A 499 -13.03 -9.52 6.93
CA PHE A 499 -13.09 -10.97 7.20
C PHE A 499 -14.52 -11.49 7.31
N ALA A 500 -15.04 -11.59 8.52
CA ALA A 500 -16.35 -12.15 8.80
C ALA A 500 -16.88 -11.59 10.13
N LEU A 501 -18.20 -11.55 10.25
CA LEU A 501 -18.82 -11.31 11.55
C LEU A 501 -18.56 -12.51 12.46
N ALA A 502 -18.41 -12.22 13.75
CA ALA A 502 -18.40 -13.20 14.82
C ALA A 502 -19.61 -12.94 15.75
N ALA A 503 -20.04 -13.95 16.50
CA ALA A 503 -21.22 -13.83 17.37
C ALA A 503 -21.09 -12.67 18.39
N ASN A 504 -19.88 -12.38 18.85
CA ASN A 504 -19.62 -11.33 19.81
C ASN A 504 -19.43 -9.93 19.20
N ASN A 505 -19.42 -9.79 17.88
CA ASN A 505 -19.25 -8.48 17.22
C ASN A 505 -20.38 -8.13 16.24
N ALA A 506 -21.25 -9.06 15.88
CA ALA A 506 -22.30 -8.86 14.89
C ALA A 506 -23.32 -7.76 15.30
N GLY A 507 -23.51 -7.55 16.60
CA GLY A 507 -24.40 -6.50 17.13
C GLY A 507 -23.74 -5.15 17.35
N ILE A 508 -22.44 -4.99 17.11
CA ILE A 508 -21.70 -3.77 17.42
C ILE A 508 -21.71 -2.78 16.26
N GLU A 509 -22.02 -1.52 16.54
CA GLU A 509 -22.01 -0.44 15.56
C GLU A 509 -20.62 -0.20 14.96
N PRO A 510 -20.53 0.41 13.75
CA PRO A 510 -19.26 0.79 13.15
C PRO A 510 -18.45 1.72 14.03
N GLU A 511 -17.15 1.51 14.03
CA GLU A 511 -16.20 2.44 14.65
C GLU A 511 -16.13 3.73 13.82
N LYS A 512 -15.88 4.87 14.48
CA LYS A 512 -15.90 6.18 13.82
C LYS A 512 -14.57 6.89 14.04
N THR A 513 -14.01 7.43 12.96
CA THR A 513 -12.76 8.19 13.03
C THR A 513 -13.03 9.64 12.64
N THR A 514 -12.51 10.57 13.43
CA THR A 514 -12.56 12.02 13.18
C THR A 514 -11.15 12.57 13.09
N ASN A 515 -10.88 13.40 12.08
CA ASN A 515 -9.62 14.13 11.90
C ASN A 515 -9.86 15.63 11.94
N LYS A 516 -8.98 16.33 12.62
CA LYS A 516 -8.82 17.79 12.57
C LYS A 516 -7.39 18.05 12.17
N GLU A 517 -7.18 18.84 11.12
CA GLU A 517 -5.87 19.08 10.56
C GLU A 517 -5.72 20.55 10.15
N VAL A 518 -4.56 21.11 10.42
CA VAL A 518 -4.13 22.40 9.88
C VAL A 518 -2.76 22.20 9.23
N GLY A 519 -2.50 22.90 8.14
CA GLY A 519 -1.22 22.74 7.45
C GLY A 519 -0.91 23.86 6.47
N ALA A 520 0.29 23.75 5.93
CA ALA A 520 0.79 24.62 4.88
C ALA A 520 1.45 23.78 3.78
N LYS A 521 1.27 24.19 2.54
CA LYS A 521 1.91 23.61 1.36
C LYS A 521 2.65 24.71 0.62
N TYR A 522 3.83 24.39 0.18
CA TYR A 522 4.72 25.30 -0.53
C TYR A 522 5.11 24.70 -1.88
N SER A 523 5.03 25.51 -2.94
CA SER A 523 5.50 25.19 -4.29
C SER A 523 6.52 26.24 -4.70
N LEU A 524 7.77 26.02 -4.33
CA LEU A 524 8.85 26.99 -4.47
C LEU A 524 9.73 26.65 -5.68
N LEU A 525 10.62 27.60 -6.06
CA LEU A 525 11.57 27.42 -7.17
C LEU A 525 10.90 27.09 -8.50
N GLY A 526 9.74 27.69 -8.78
CA GLY A 526 8.94 27.39 -9.98
C GLY A 526 8.30 26.01 -9.98
N GLY A 527 7.94 25.48 -8.80
CA GLY A 527 7.35 24.17 -8.60
C GLY A 527 8.37 23.02 -8.52
N ARG A 528 9.67 23.34 -8.45
CA ARG A 528 10.73 22.34 -8.30
C ARG A 528 10.96 21.90 -6.86
N LEU A 529 10.43 22.62 -5.90
CA LEU A 529 10.43 22.27 -4.47
C LEU A 529 9.00 22.31 -3.97
N ASN A 530 8.43 21.14 -3.71
CA ASN A 530 7.13 20.99 -3.06
C ASN A 530 7.35 20.53 -1.63
N ALA A 531 6.81 21.28 -0.65
CA ALA A 531 6.89 20.94 0.76
C ALA A 531 5.52 21.03 1.42
N THR A 532 5.28 20.16 2.40
CA THR A 532 4.05 20.15 3.20
C THR A 532 4.39 20.04 4.67
N VAL A 533 3.72 20.86 5.48
CA VAL A 533 3.72 20.79 6.94
C VAL A 533 2.29 20.56 7.39
N SER A 534 2.04 19.58 8.24
CA SER A 534 0.71 19.32 8.82
C SER A 534 0.78 19.03 10.30
N LEU A 535 -0.17 19.62 11.04
CA LEU A 535 -0.48 19.33 12.44
C LEU A 535 -1.88 18.74 12.49
N PHE A 536 -2.05 17.64 13.21
CA PHE A 536 -3.33 16.95 13.23
C PHE A 536 -3.65 16.31 14.58
N GLU A 537 -4.95 16.12 14.81
CA GLU A 537 -5.52 15.23 15.81
C GLU A 537 -6.48 14.27 15.13
N LEU A 538 -6.19 12.99 15.25
CA LEU A 538 -6.95 11.90 14.70
C LEU A 538 -7.47 11.02 15.84
N GLU A 539 -8.79 10.85 15.97
CA GLU A 539 -9.41 10.07 17.04
C GLU A 539 -10.37 9.04 16.45
N ARG A 540 -10.19 7.77 16.84
CA ARG A 540 -11.08 6.66 16.51
C ARG A 540 -11.77 6.18 17.77
N THR A 541 -13.10 6.15 17.71
CA THR A 541 -14.01 5.79 18.82
C THR A 541 -14.84 4.57 18.48
N GLY A 542 -15.46 3.96 19.47
CA GLY A 542 -16.26 2.76 19.26
C GLY A 542 -15.44 1.50 19.04
N ILE A 543 -14.14 1.52 19.35
CA ILE A 543 -13.26 0.35 19.18
C ILE A 543 -13.73 -0.74 20.14
N LYS A 544 -13.86 -1.95 19.60
CA LYS A 544 -14.30 -3.12 20.35
C LYS A 544 -13.29 -3.46 21.45
N SER A 545 -13.76 -3.57 22.68
CA SER A 545 -12.94 -3.91 23.84
C SER A 545 -13.70 -4.88 24.74
N ALA A 546 -13.01 -5.86 25.32
CA ALA A 546 -13.54 -6.81 26.28
C ALA A 546 -12.85 -6.65 27.63
N ALA A 547 -13.60 -6.82 28.71
CA ALA A 547 -13.02 -6.95 30.03
C ALA A 547 -12.25 -8.29 30.17
N PRO A 548 -11.26 -8.37 31.05
CA PRO A 548 -10.53 -9.61 31.31
C PRO A 548 -11.46 -10.77 31.64
N GLY A 549 -11.24 -11.93 30.97
CA GLY A 549 -12.05 -13.12 31.16
C GLY A 549 -13.44 -13.08 30.50
N SER A 550 -13.81 -11.97 29.83
CA SER A 550 -15.06 -11.82 29.09
C SER A 550 -14.85 -12.03 27.59
N THR A 551 -15.78 -12.74 26.95
CA THR A 551 -15.89 -12.80 25.49
C THR A 551 -16.83 -11.74 24.92
N VAL A 552 -17.52 -10.99 25.79
CA VAL A 552 -18.43 -9.91 25.37
C VAL A 552 -17.63 -8.68 24.98
N LEU A 553 -17.78 -8.26 23.73
CA LEU A 553 -17.18 -7.02 23.22
C LEU A 553 -18.15 -5.85 23.39
N ILE A 554 -17.63 -4.71 23.83
CA ILE A 554 -18.38 -3.46 23.92
C ILE A 554 -17.62 -2.33 23.18
N PRO A 555 -18.33 -1.38 22.54
CA PRO A 555 -17.71 -0.37 21.66
C PRO A 555 -17.26 0.88 22.45
N ILE A 556 -16.44 0.72 23.48
CA ILE A 556 -15.99 1.82 24.34
C ILE A 556 -14.57 2.27 24.07
N GLY A 557 -13.79 1.47 23.32
CA GLY A 557 -12.40 1.76 23.07
C GLY A 557 -12.21 3.05 22.27
N THR A 558 -11.15 3.77 22.59
CA THR A 558 -10.75 4.99 21.90
C THR A 558 -9.24 4.99 21.68
N GLN A 559 -8.82 5.26 20.46
CA GLN A 559 -7.43 5.52 20.11
C GLN A 559 -7.30 6.92 19.53
N ARG A 560 -6.29 7.67 19.96
CA ARG A 560 -6.00 9.01 19.46
C ARG A 560 -4.55 9.15 19.07
N THR A 561 -4.31 9.84 17.94
CA THR A 561 -2.98 10.26 17.52
C THR A 561 -2.95 11.76 17.30
N ARG A 562 -2.01 12.43 17.96
CA ARG A 562 -1.63 13.82 17.67
C ARG A 562 -0.26 13.83 17.04
N GLY A 563 -0.06 14.65 16.02
CA GLY A 563 1.21 14.61 15.32
C GLY A 563 1.54 15.84 14.51
N LEU A 564 2.83 15.89 14.16
CA LEU A 564 3.42 16.80 13.19
C LEU A 564 4.03 15.94 12.07
N GLU A 565 3.73 16.27 10.83
CA GLU A 565 4.37 15.67 9.66
C GLU A 565 4.96 16.76 8.76
N LEU A 566 6.18 16.51 8.27
CA LEU A 566 6.89 17.32 7.30
C LEU A 566 7.23 16.44 6.11
N SER A 567 7.02 16.93 4.89
CA SER A 567 7.49 16.28 3.67
C SER A 567 8.01 17.31 2.68
N ALA A 568 9.03 16.93 1.91
CA ALA A 568 9.60 17.78 0.87
C ALA A 568 10.08 16.94 -0.31
N ASN A 569 9.78 17.40 -1.51
CA ASN A 569 10.21 16.83 -2.77
C ASN A 569 10.91 17.92 -3.59
N LEU A 570 12.16 17.66 -4.01
CA LEU A 570 13.00 18.61 -4.73
C LEU A 570 13.47 18.01 -6.04
N ASP A 571 13.37 18.78 -7.12
CA ASP A 571 13.92 18.43 -8.44
C ASP A 571 14.52 19.67 -9.12
N LEU A 572 15.84 19.83 -9.03
CA LEU A 572 16.54 20.98 -9.60
C LEU A 572 17.05 20.68 -11.01
N ALA A 573 16.94 21.64 -11.91
CA ALA A 573 17.49 21.56 -13.27
C ALA A 573 18.99 21.26 -13.32
N SER A 574 19.73 21.55 -12.23
CA SER A 574 21.14 21.18 -12.07
C SER A 574 21.35 19.68 -11.86
N GLY A 575 20.29 18.86 -11.84
CA GLY A 575 20.33 17.41 -11.62
C GLY A 575 20.39 16.98 -10.15
N TRP A 576 20.24 17.89 -9.19
CA TRP A 576 20.04 17.55 -7.79
C TRP A 576 18.56 17.24 -7.54
N ARG A 577 18.29 16.08 -6.95
CA ARG A 577 16.95 15.66 -6.55
C ARG A 577 16.96 15.18 -5.11
N ALA A 578 15.85 15.41 -4.40
CA ALA A 578 15.71 14.91 -3.04
C ALA A 578 14.24 14.61 -2.71
N ILE A 579 14.05 13.61 -1.84
CA ILE A 579 12.79 13.37 -1.14
C ILE A 579 13.10 13.24 0.34
N ALA A 580 12.34 13.94 1.17
CA ALA A 580 12.54 13.98 2.61
C ALA A 580 11.21 13.94 3.36
N GLY A 581 11.23 13.32 4.53
CA GLY A 581 10.09 13.25 5.42
C GLY A 581 10.50 13.18 6.88
N TYR A 582 9.68 13.77 7.75
CA TYR A 582 9.78 13.63 9.19
C TYR A 582 8.40 13.54 9.79
N SER A 583 8.22 12.69 10.80
CA SER A 583 7.00 12.65 11.60
C SER A 583 7.29 12.54 13.09
N TYR A 584 6.47 13.26 13.85
CA TYR A 584 6.30 13.07 15.29
C TYR A 584 4.87 12.62 15.55
N LEU A 585 4.69 11.46 16.22
CA LEU A 585 3.38 10.86 16.49
C LEU A 585 3.23 10.51 17.98
N ASP A 586 2.30 11.14 18.68
CA ASP A 586 1.82 10.70 19.99
C ASP A 586 0.53 9.89 19.82
N ALA A 587 0.68 8.62 19.46
CA ALA A 587 -0.41 7.68 19.24
C ALA A 587 -0.68 6.83 20.49
N ARG A 588 -1.89 6.95 21.07
CA ARG A 588 -2.25 6.29 22.35
C ARG A 588 -3.62 5.66 22.33
N ILE A 589 -3.75 4.57 23.04
CA ILE A 589 -5.04 4.01 23.43
C ILE A 589 -5.55 4.81 24.62
N ILE A 590 -6.59 5.62 24.40
CA ILE A 590 -7.14 6.53 25.40
C ILE A 590 -8.10 5.83 26.34
N ARG A 591 -8.86 4.84 25.80
CA ARG A 591 -9.83 4.06 26.57
C ARG A 591 -9.84 2.61 26.10
N SER A 592 -9.76 1.68 27.04
CA SER A 592 -9.83 0.23 26.78
C SER A 592 -10.07 -0.53 28.07
N LEU A 593 -10.83 -1.63 28.00
CA LEU A 593 -10.93 -2.62 29.10
C LEU A 593 -9.93 -3.76 28.94
N ALA A 594 -9.28 -3.85 27.80
CA ALA A 594 -8.42 -4.98 27.49
C ALA A 594 -7.18 -5.02 28.41
N ILE A 595 -6.82 -6.24 28.81
CA ILE A 595 -5.52 -6.55 29.41
C ILE A 595 -4.78 -7.48 28.44
N GLU A 596 -3.54 -7.14 28.14
CA GLU A 596 -2.70 -7.95 27.29
C GLU A 596 -1.35 -8.19 27.98
N SER A 597 -0.93 -9.46 28.05
CA SER A 597 0.31 -9.87 28.75
C SER A 597 0.41 -9.32 30.19
N GLY A 598 -0.72 -9.30 30.91
CA GLY A 598 -0.81 -8.81 32.28
C GLY A 598 -0.81 -7.27 32.44
N GLN A 599 -0.84 -6.52 31.36
CA GLN A 599 -0.83 -5.07 31.35
C GLN A 599 -2.16 -4.48 30.82
N ALA A 600 -2.70 -3.46 31.51
CA ALA A 600 -3.81 -2.71 30.97
C ALA A 600 -3.38 -2.04 29.66
N VAL A 601 -4.22 -2.15 28.63
CA VAL A 601 -3.95 -1.55 27.30
C VAL A 601 -4.25 -0.05 27.31
N GLU A 602 -5.12 0.40 28.19
CA GLU A 602 -5.43 1.83 28.38
C GLU A 602 -4.17 2.63 28.74
N GLY A 603 -3.99 3.79 28.11
CA GLY A 603 -2.82 4.67 28.27
C GLY A 603 -1.58 4.24 27.47
N LYS A 604 -1.55 3.02 26.91
CA LYS A 604 -0.41 2.51 26.13
C LYS A 604 -0.28 3.20 24.79
N ARG A 605 0.94 3.17 24.23
CA ARG A 605 1.22 3.62 22.86
C ARG A 605 0.64 2.62 21.86
N ALA A 606 0.17 3.15 20.72
CA ALA A 606 -0.24 2.30 19.59
C ALA A 606 0.93 1.44 19.09
N THR A 607 0.65 0.19 18.74
CA THR A 607 1.66 -0.76 18.29
C THR A 607 2.29 -0.36 16.96
N LEU A 608 3.53 -0.75 16.73
CA LEU A 608 4.32 -0.54 15.50
C LEU A 608 4.42 0.93 15.06
N THR A 609 4.08 1.87 15.97
CA THR A 609 4.07 3.29 15.68
C THR A 609 5.24 3.98 16.39
N PRO A 610 6.31 4.34 15.67
CA PRO A 610 7.41 5.10 16.25
C PRO A 610 6.95 6.52 16.61
N ARG A 611 7.46 7.07 17.72
CA ARG A 611 7.18 8.46 18.06
C ARG A 611 7.84 9.44 17.08
N ASN A 612 9.05 9.11 16.64
CA ASN A 612 9.77 9.88 15.64
C ASN A 612 10.20 8.94 14.51
N SER A 613 10.03 9.38 13.26
CA SER A 613 10.63 8.76 12.10
C SER A 613 11.07 9.82 11.10
N ALA A 614 12.13 9.55 10.35
CA ALA A 614 12.65 10.44 9.33
C ALA A 614 13.23 9.65 8.16
N ASN A 615 13.08 10.20 6.97
CA ASN A 615 13.73 9.71 5.76
C ASN A 615 14.31 10.88 4.99
N LEU A 616 15.42 10.62 4.32
CA LEU A 616 16.03 11.54 3.37
C LEU A 616 16.70 10.70 2.29
N PHE A 617 16.39 10.98 1.04
CA PHE A 617 17.14 10.46 -0.10
C PHE A 617 17.51 11.62 -1.01
N VAL A 618 18.80 11.74 -1.33
CA VAL A 618 19.35 12.77 -2.22
C VAL A 618 20.07 12.09 -3.35
N SER A 619 19.82 12.51 -4.58
CA SER A 619 20.54 12.06 -5.77
C SER A 619 21.07 13.21 -6.58
N LYS A 620 22.13 12.95 -7.34
CA LYS A 620 22.75 13.87 -8.28
C LYS A 620 23.02 13.18 -9.59
N ASP A 621 22.49 13.76 -10.67
CA ASP A 621 22.76 13.34 -12.03
C ASP A 621 23.75 14.30 -12.70
N PHE A 622 24.66 13.75 -13.47
CA PHE A 622 25.67 14.50 -14.23
C PHE A 622 25.40 14.33 -15.72
N ALA A 623 24.77 15.35 -16.31
CA ALA A 623 24.49 15.46 -17.76
C ALA A 623 23.88 14.16 -18.35
N ASP A 624 22.99 13.48 -17.62
CA ASP A 624 22.35 12.21 -18.01
C ASP A 624 23.35 11.11 -18.43
N ARG A 625 24.57 11.15 -17.91
CA ARG A 625 25.63 10.16 -18.20
C ARG A 625 25.88 9.24 -17.01
N PHE A 626 25.94 9.77 -15.82
CA PHE A 626 26.11 9.02 -14.58
C PHE A 626 25.50 9.78 -13.42
N GLY A 627 25.28 9.11 -12.34
CA GLY A 627 24.77 9.73 -11.13
C GLY A 627 24.99 8.86 -9.92
N PHE A 628 24.76 9.44 -8.76
CA PHE A 628 24.78 8.76 -7.48
C PHE A 628 23.65 9.26 -6.58
N GLY A 629 23.30 8.46 -5.58
CA GLY A 629 22.33 8.84 -4.55
C GLY A 629 22.69 8.23 -3.20
N LEU A 630 22.27 8.89 -2.16
CA LEU A 630 22.40 8.44 -0.78
C LEU A 630 21.11 8.67 -0.03
N GLY A 631 20.65 7.64 0.70
CA GLY A 631 19.44 7.68 1.51
C GLY A 631 19.72 7.31 2.96
N GLY A 632 18.96 7.91 3.87
CA GLY A 632 18.96 7.58 5.29
C GLY A 632 17.54 7.41 5.80
N ASN A 633 17.30 6.35 6.56
CA ASN A 633 15.99 6.07 7.18
C ASN A 633 16.19 5.87 8.69
N TYR A 634 15.56 6.73 9.48
CA TYR A 634 15.49 6.62 10.94
C TYR A 634 14.08 6.19 11.36
N VAL A 635 14.00 5.15 12.16
CA VAL A 635 12.77 4.69 12.80
C VAL A 635 13.01 4.59 14.30
N GLY A 636 12.25 5.36 15.09
CA GLY A 636 12.32 5.37 16.54
C GLY A 636 11.87 4.05 17.17
N ASP A 637 12.02 3.94 18.49
CA ASP A 637 11.51 2.80 19.26
C ASP A 637 9.98 2.69 19.15
N ARG A 638 9.51 1.47 19.14
CA ARG A 638 8.08 1.14 19.04
C ARG A 638 7.79 -0.18 19.75
N PHE A 639 6.51 -0.46 19.98
CA PHE A 639 6.08 -1.67 20.68
C PHE A 639 5.51 -2.70 19.71
N ALA A 640 5.84 -3.97 19.96
CA ALA A 640 5.38 -5.09 19.14
C ALA A 640 3.93 -5.50 19.45
N ASN A 641 3.41 -5.16 20.64
CA ASN A 641 2.12 -5.62 21.13
C ASN A 641 1.36 -4.54 21.91
N PRO A 642 0.02 -4.64 22.04
CA PRO A 642 -0.82 -3.60 22.68
C PRO A 642 -0.48 -3.33 24.16
N GLY A 643 -0.07 -4.34 24.92
CA GLY A 643 0.37 -4.19 26.32
C GLY A 643 1.69 -3.45 26.49
N ASN A 644 2.38 -3.13 25.39
CA ASN A 644 3.71 -2.50 25.35
C ASN A 644 4.77 -3.28 26.15
N THR A 645 4.67 -4.60 26.19
CA THR A 645 5.59 -5.45 26.93
C THR A 645 6.86 -5.81 26.15
N VAL A 646 6.85 -5.68 24.83
CA VAL A 646 8.01 -5.91 23.97
C VAL A 646 8.35 -4.67 23.16
N THR A 647 9.57 -4.16 23.36
CA THR A 647 10.11 -3.01 22.63
C THR A 647 10.93 -3.46 21.43
N LEU A 648 10.60 -2.91 20.26
CA LEU A 648 11.43 -2.97 19.06
C LEU A 648 12.37 -1.76 19.06
N PRO A 649 13.69 -1.95 19.11
CA PRO A 649 14.66 -0.86 19.23
C PRO A 649 14.64 0.09 18.02
N ALA A 650 15.01 1.34 18.26
CA ALA A 650 15.23 2.31 17.19
C ALA A 650 16.41 1.89 16.30
N TYR A 651 16.37 2.30 15.04
CA TYR A 651 17.46 2.06 14.09
C TYR A 651 17.60 3.17 13.06
N VAL A 652 18.80 3.23 12.46
CA VAL A 652 19.10 3.99 11.25
C VAL A 652 19.64 3.01 10.22
N THR A 653 19.14 3.08 8.99
CA THR A 653 19.76 2.44 7.83
C THR A 653 20.17 3.48 6.80
N VAL A 654 21.22 3.18 6.06
CA VAL A 654 21.71 4.03 4.97
C VAL A 654 21.72 3.20 3.71
N ASP A 655 21.16 3.76 2.64
CA ASP A 655 21.09 3.16 1.32
C ASP A 655 21.88 4.02 0.32
N ALA A 656 22.52 3.40 -0.66
CA ALA A 656 23.29 4.09 -1.69
C ALA A 656 22.90 3.61 -3.09
N LEU A 657 23.03 4.52 -4.05
CA LEU A 657 22.80 4.28 -5.48
C LEU A 657 23.97 4.84 -6.28
N ALA A 658 24.38 4.12 -7.30
CA ALA A 658 25.22 4.67 -8.38
C ALA A 658 24.72 4.13 -9.72
N TRP A 659 24.78 4.93 -10.77
CA TRP A 659 24.43 4.51 -12.11
C TRP A 659 25.29 5.17 -13.18
N VAL A 660 25.39 4.50 -14.34
CA VAL A 660 26.04 5.01 -15.54
C VAL A 660 25.24 4.61 -16.78
N LYS A 661 25.11 5.52 -17.74
CA LYS A 661 24.46 5.29 -19.03
C LYS A 661 25.50 4.98 -20.10
N MET A 662 25.31 3.91 -20.82
CA MET A 662 26.18 3.44 -21.90
C MET A 662 25.33 3.14 -23.14
N GLY A 663 25.20 4.12 -24.03
CA GLY A 663 24.27 4.04 -25.16
C GLY A 663 22.82 3.90 -24.67
N PRO A 664 22.06 2.90 -25.14
CA PRO A 664 20.68 2.64 -24.72
C PRO A 664 20.60 1.94 -23.35
N ALA A 665 21.72 1.52 -22.77
CA ALA A 665 21.76 0.80 -21.50
C ALA A 665 22.08 1.74 -20.34
N ARG A 666 21.31 1.64 -19.25
CA ARG A 666 21.62 2.20 -17.93
C ARG A 666 22.02 1.06 -16.98
N LEU A 667 23.26 1.08 -16.53
CA LEU A 667 23.76 0.20 -15.47
C LEU A 667 23.54 0.91 -14.12
N GLN A 668 22.94 0.23 -13.16
CA GLN A 668 22.64 0.79 -11.83
C GLN A 668 23.06 -0.20 -10.75
N LEU A 669 23.65 0.28 -9.68
CA LEU A 669 23.96 -0.48 -8.48
C LEU A 669 23.25 0.16 -7.28
N ASN A 670 22.40 -0.60 -6.60
CA ASN A 670 21.78 -0.21 -5.36
C ASN A 670 22.37 -1.04 -4.21
N ALA A 671 22.79 -0.37 -3.13
CA ALA A 671 23.22 -0.99 -1.89
C ALA A 671 22.30 -0.54 -0.76
N TYR A 672 21.55 -1.47 -0.18
CA TYR A 672 20.65 -1.22 0.94
C TYR A 672 21.32 -1.64 2.24
N ASN A 673 21.01 -0.90 3.33
CA ASN A 673 21.65 -1.11 4.63
C ASN A 673 23.19 -1.17 4.51
N LEU A 674 23.77 -0.13 3.91
CA LEU A 674 25.19 -0.05 3.50
C LEU A 674 26.17 -0.41 4.64
N PHE A 675 25.82 -0.05 5.88
CA PHE A 675 26.66 -0.29 7.07
C PHE A 675 26.34 -1.61 7.78
N ASP A 676 25.53 -2.47 7.18
CA ASP A 676 25.18 -3.80 7.72
C ASP A 676 24.60 -3.76 9.13
N LYS A 677 23.75 -2.76 9.40
CA LYS A 677 23.09 -2.60 10.70
C LYS A 677 22.16 -3.78 10.97
N ARG A 678 22.32 -4.43 12.11
CA ARG A 678 21.33 -5.40 12.63
C ARG A 678 20.17 -4.62 13.26
N TYR A 679 18.93 -4.93 12.84
CA TYR A 679 17.73 -4.25 13.32
C TYR A 679 16.49 -5.15 13.18
N ILE A 680 15.42 -4.77 13.84
CA ILE A 680 14.10 -5.38 13.65
C ILE A 680 13.28 -4.41 12.78
N VAL A 681 12.90 -4.86 11.58
CA VAL A 681 12.18 -4.01 10.64
C VAL A 681 10.74 -3.80 11.05
N SER A 682 10.08 -4.86 11.58
CA SER A 682 8.68 -4.79 11.99
C SER A 682 8.33 -5.87 13.03
N GLY A 683 7.13 -5.76 13.59
CA GLY A 683 6.45 -6.81 14.33
C GLY A 683 5.10 -7.14 13.69
N HIS A 684 4.38 -8.11 14.22
CA HIS A 684 3.01 -8.42 13.78
C HIS A 684 2.00 -7.35 14.27
N GLY A 685 2.25 -6.73 15.42
CA GLY A 685 1.40 -5.69 16.00
C GLY A 685 0.36 -6.20 16.99
N THR A 686 0.07 -7.50 17.00
CA THR A 686 -0.87 -8.13 17.94
C THR A 686 -0.21 -9.22 18.79
N SER A 687 1.02 -9.60 18.47
CA SER A 687 1.77 -10.63 19.19
C SER A 687 3.17 -10.13 19.55
N PRO A 688 3.63 -10.32 20.78
CA PRO A 688 5.00 -10.02 21.18
C PRO A 688 6.03 -11.01 20.62
N LEU A 689 5.58 -12.14 20.06
CA LEU A 689 6.41 -13.29 19.68
C LEU A 689 6.77 -13.32 18.19
N LEU A 690 6.34 -12.34 17.41
CA LEU A 690 6.46 -12.33 15.95
C LEU A 690 7.14 -11.03 15.52
N ASN A 691 8.48 -11.04 15.51
CA ASN A 691 9.29 -9.86 15.25
C ASN A 691 10.26 -10.13 14.08
N LEU A 692 10.15 -9.38 12.99
CA LEU A 692 10.89 -9.64 11.77
C LEU A 692 12.26 -8.95 11.78
N PRO A 693 13.39 -9.67 11.70
CA PRO A 693 14.70 -9.09 11.48
C PRO A 693 14.74 -8.35 10.13
N GLY A 694 15.41 -7.19 10.12
CA GLY A 694 15.68 -6.46 8.89
C GLY A 694 16.80 -7.10 8.07
N ALA A 695 16.78 -6.89 6.76
CA ALA A 695 17.78 -7.44 5.86
C ALA A 695 19.18 -6.88 6.18
N PRO A 696 20.22 -7.73 6.20
CA PRO A 696 21.62 -7.30 6.20
C PRO A 696 21.93 -6.47 4.95
N ARG A 697 23.16 -5.97 4.83
CA ARG A 697 23.58 -5.28 3.62
C ARG A 697 23.24 -6.11 2.37
N THR A 698 22.47 -5.50 1.48
CA THR A 698 21.95 -6.13 0.25
C THR A 698 22.36 -5.30 -0.94
N VAL A 699 22.93 -5.93 -1.96
CA VAL A 699 23.39 -5.27 -3.18
C VAL A 699 22.65 -5.84 -4.37
N ILE A 700 22.08 -4.97 -5.21
CA ILE A 700 21.38 -5.31 -6.45
C ILE A 700 22.01 -4.54 -7.61
N ALA A 701 22.48 -5.26 -8.61
CA ALA A 701 22.90 -4.70 -9.89
C ALA A 701 21.74 -4.80 -10.88
N THR A 702 21.50 -3.73 -11.63
CA THR A 702 20.39 -3.62 -12.59
C THR A 702 20.92 -3.10 -13.91
N VAL A 703 20.48 -3.69 -15.01
CA VAL A 703 20.67 -3.17 -16.37
C VAL A 703 19.29 -2.87 -16.93
N ARG A 704 19.09 -1.65 -17.39
CA ARG A 704 17.88 -1.23 -18.10
C ARG A 704 18.24 -0.81 -19.51
N PHE A 705 17.49 -1.29 -20.48
CA PHE A 705 17.54 -0.89 -21.87
C PHE A 705 16.29 -0.11 -22.21
N ASP A 706 16.44 1.12 -22.70
CA ASP A 706 15.37 1.94 -23.26
C ASP A 706 15.59 1.96 -24.79
N LEU A 707 14.61 1.41 -25.57
CA LEU A 707 14.68 1.11 -27.02
C LEU A 707 13.81 2.08 -27.84
#